data_1597c05158c3accf6b555c3b107031e7
#
_entry.id   1597c05158c3accf6b555c3b107031e7
#
_cell.length_a   1.000
_cell.length_b   1.000
_cell.length_c   1.000
_cell.angle_alpha   90.00
_cell.angle_beta   90.00
_cell.angle_gamma   90.00
#
_symmetry.space_group_name_H-M   'P 1'
#
loop_
_entity.id
_entity.type
_entity.pdbx_description
1 polymer ?
#
loop_
_entity_poly.entity_id
_entity_poly.type
_entity_poly.pdbx_seq_one_letter_code
_entity_poly.pdbx_strand_id
1 'polypeptide(L)'
;MGVLYRTIKVRPLNGADPVVCRRRRQVSRQCEVNMFTGGGHKMNDVAIPGKAKYKWVGKRTIRPDGVDKVTGRAAYGADYSMPGMLYGKVLRSPHAHARIIKIDTSKAEMLKGVKAVITAADWPEIPPQRATKGTAPVNFRHLSDNLMARHKVLYDGHAIAALAATSLQVAKKALKLIQVEYEVLPHVIDPVAAAADGAPLLHDDLFTGGLEEKPAAPSNIANRVKFAIGDIEAGFAASDEIVEREYTTKAVHQGYIEPHAVTANMSEDGSATVWSSSQGQFMIRQYCAGLLELPASNIRVIPAEIGGGFGGKTTVWLEPHALLLSKKAGRPVKIQMSRDEVFRASGPTSGSWMKIKIGAKRDGTIMAGQAEYKFQAGAYPGSPVQIACMCGFTPYAIANVESVGYDVVVNRPKATAYRAPGAPIGAYGIESALDELSQKLNIDPMEMRLKNAAKQGTKTSYGPTLGVVGNVETMEAAKQHEHYSTPLGKNQGRGVASGFWFNVGGETSCAVSLLEDGSVMVTSGSPDIGGSRASLCNMAAEVLGCHFENVKAIIADTSSLGFNRHTGGSRVTFAAGIVVTDATKDMVQQLRERAALIWDIDVDAVEWVDGEARPAGPNAGDFEPLTLADIAGKTLETGGPINAKKSMNVQAPGPAFGTHIVDVEVDKETGHVTILRYTAVQDVGKAVHPSYVEGQIQGGAAQGVGWALNEEYIYSDEGRLENPGFLDYRIPVASDLPMIEAVMVEVANPTHPFGVRGVGEVPIIPPMAAIANAIDDAVGVRMTDLPMSPPKVLAALDASD
;
A
#
# COMPACT_ATOMS: atom_id res chain seq x y z
N MET A 1 -22.25 -7.50 -15.76
CA MET A 1 -23.49 -7.26 -14.98
C MET A 1 -23.93 -5.83 -15.17
N GLY A 2 -25.13 -5.65 -15.68
CA GLY A 2 -25.63 -4.34 -16.06
C GLY A 2 -25.85 -3.43 -14.86
N VAL A 3 -25.23 -2.28 -14.86
CA VAL A 3 -25.50 -1.20 -13.92
C VAL A 3 -26.64 -0.37 -14.48
N LEU A 4 -27.78 -0.42 -13.83
CA LEU A 4 -28.91 0.50 -14.07
C LEU A 4 -28.52 1.92 -13.61
N TYR A 5 -28.33 2.81 -14.56
CA TYR A 5 -28.30 4.24 -14.28
C TYR A 5 -29.72 4.72 -13.96
N ARG A 6 -29.98 5.09 -12.73
CA ARG A 6 -31.11 5.96 -12.40
C ARG A 6 -30.69 7.40 -12.68
N THR A 7 -31.30 7.97 -13.71
CA THR A 7 -31.22 9.40 -14.07
C THR A 7 -31.95 10.23 -13.01
N ILE A 8 -31.24 11.09 -12.32
CA ILE A 8 -31.83 12.13 -11.49
C ILE A 8 -32.29 13.24 -12.46
N LYS A 9 -33.61 13.45 -12.58
CA LYS A 9 -34.19 14.58 -13.30
C LYS A 9 -34.00 15.82 -12.46
N VAL A 10 -33.14 16.73 -12.92
CA VAL A 10 -33.18 18.15 -12.51
C VAL A 10 -34.21 18.83 -13.38
N ARG A 11 -35.22 19.43 -12.77
CA ARG A 11 -36.21 20.30 -13.48
C ARG A 11 -35.56 21.64 -13.80
N PRO A 12 -35.57 22.10 -15.06
CA PRO A 12 -35.32 23.50 -15.34
C PRO A 12 -36.58 24.32 -15.03
N LEU A 13 -36.43 25.44 -14.42
CA LEU A 13 -37.40 26.50 -14.39
C LEU A 13 -37.41 27.16 -15.77
N ASN A 14 -38.53 27.04 -16.45
CA ASN A 14 -39.03 27.71 -17.65
C ASN A 14 -39.24 26.77 -18.84
N GLY A 15 -40.51 26.70 -19.18
CA GLY A 15 -41.17 25.83 -20.11
C GLY A 15 -40.64 25.78 -21.54
N ALA A 16 -40.38 24.56 -21.97
CA ALA A 16 -40.45 24.10 -23.36
C ALA A 16 -40.49 22.58 -23.36
N ASP A 17 -41.39 22.01 -24.15
CA ASP A 17 -41.66 20.58 -24.27
C ASP A 17 -40.51 19.80 -24.89
N PRO A 18 -40.31 18.50 -24.53
CA PRO A 18 -39.23 17.66 -25.07
C PRO A 18 -39.63 16.96 -26.37
N VAL A 19 -38.85 17.19 -27.43
CA VAL A 19 -38.90 16.41 -28.66
C VAL A 19 -38.11 15.10 -28.49
N VAL A 20 -38.81 13.99 -28.69
CA VAL A 20 -38.21 12.63 -28.67
C VAL A 20 -37.48 12.37 -29.99
N CYS A 21 -36.20 12.12 -29.96
CA CYS A 21 -35.45 11.60 -31.11
C CYS A 21 -34.80 10.26 -30.76
N ARG A 22 -35.39 9.17 -31.30
CA ARG A 22 -34.80 7.84 -31.31
C ARG A 22 -33.77 7.75 -32.44
N ARG A 23 -32.52 7.54 -32.12
CA ARG A 23 -31.56 6.89 -33.04
C ARG A 23 -30.72 5.88 -32.28
N ARG A 24 -30.86 4.62 -32.69
CA ARG A 24 -29.95 3.52 -32.37
C ARG A 24 -28.60 3.79 -33.03
N ARG A 25 -27.51 3.77 -32.27
CA ARG A 25 -26.16 3.45 -32.76
C ARG A 25 -25.53 2.48 -31.78
N GLN A 26 -25.09 1.36 -32.33
CA GLN A 26 -24.14 0.44 -31.71
C GLN A 26 -22.87 1.24 -31.38
N VAL A 27 -22.46 1.19 -30.11
CA VAL A 27 -21.16 1.69 -29.68
C VAL A 27 -20.47 0.53 -28.98
N SER A 28 -19.37 0.08 -29.56
CA SER A 28 -18.44 -0.82 -28.93
C SER A 28 -18.01 -0.26 -27.56
N ARG A 29 -18.24 -1.01 -26.51
CA ARG A 29 -17.82 -0.62 -25.15
C ARG A 29 -16.35 -0.98 -24.96
N GLN A 30 -15.46 -0.04 -25.25
CA GLN A 30 -14.19 0.03 -24.54
C GLN A 30 -14.51 0.51 -23.12
N CYS A 31 -14.14 -0.28 -22.11
CA CYS A 31 -14.11 0.19 -20.71
C CYS A 31 -12.97 1.22 -20.58
N GLU A 32 -13.28 2.49 -20.80
CA GLU A 32 -12.40 3.58 -20.39
C GLU A 32 -12.43 3.65 -18.86
N VAL A 33 -11.33 3.28 -18.24
CA VAL A 33 -11.05 3.56 -16.84
C VAL A 33 -10.71 5.04 -16.74
N ASN A 34 -11.71 5.90 -16.61
CA ASN A 34 -11.51 7.31 -16.31
C ASN A 34 -11.05 7.49 -14.86
N MET A 35 -9.76 7.25 -14.59
CA MET A 35 -9.16 7.54 -13.31
C MET A 35 -8.67 9.00 -13.16
N PHE A 36 -8.69 9.81 -14.23
CA PHE A 36 -8.01 11.12 -14.23
C PHE A 36 -8.69 12.23 -15.05
N THR A 37 -10.02 12.33 -15.04
CA THR A 37 -10.66 13.56 -15.52
C THR A 37 -11.50 14.17 -14.40
N GLY A 38 -10.87 14.92 -13.52
CA GLY A 38 -11.50 15.77 -12.52
C GLY A 38 -11.57 17.23 -13.01
N GLY A 39 -12.73 17.84 -12.87
CA GLY A 39 -12.97 19.25 -13.22
C GLY A 39 -12.00 20.20 -12.50
N GLY A 40 -11.42 21.11 -13.26
CA GLY A 40 -10.46 22.09 -12.77
C GLY A 40 -11.07 23.06 -11.76
N HIS A 41 -10.68 22.93 -10.51
CA HIS A 41 -10.67 24.07 -9.61
C HIS A 41 -9.47 24.97 -10.01
N LYS A 42 -9.73 26.22 -10.34
CA LYS A 42 -8.69 27.23 -10.50
C LYS A 42 -7.93 27.32 -9.17
N MET A 43 -6.73 26.76 -9.11
CA MET A 43 -5.77 27.08 -8.07
C MET A 43 -5.29 28.50 -8.33
N ASN A 44 -5.50 29.40 -7.37
CA ASN A 44 -4.87 30.71 -7.35
C ASN A 44 -3.36 30.54 -7.36
N ASP A 45 -2.68 31.41 -8.08
CA ASP A 45 -1.25 31.42 -8.36
C ASP A 45 -0.39 31.05 -7.14
N VAL A 46 0.07 29.80 -7.10
CA VAL A 46 1.18 29.39 -6.25
C VAL A 46 2.41 29.32 -7.16
N ALA A 47 3.35 30.21 -6.95
CA ALA A 47 4.64 30.18 -7.62
C ALA A 47 5.24 28.77 -7.48
N ILE A 48 5.69 28.16 -8.59
CA ILE A 48 6.37 26.87 -8.60
C ILE A 48 7.51 26.90 -7.59
N PRO A 49 7.52 26.10 -6.51
CA PRO A 49 8.48 26.24 -5.41
C PRO A 49 9.82 25.61 -5.74
N GLY A 50 10.56 26.17 -6.70
CA GLY A 50 11.88 25.66 -7.08
C GLY A 50 13.04 26.13 -6.20
N LYS A 51 12.89 27.17 -5.36
CA LYS A 51 13.95 27.74 -4.51
C LYS A 51 13.45 28.43 -3.24
N ALA A 52 12.26 28.14 -2.76
CA ALA A 52 11.78 28.71 -1.50
C ALA A 52 12.64 28.16 -0.33
N LYS A 53 13.17 29.06 0.48
CA LYS A 53 13.82 28.70 1.76
C LYS A 53 12.72 28.50 2.79
N TYR A 54 12.35 27.25 3.06
CA TYR A 54 11.40 26.91 4.10
C TYR A 54 12.08 26.94 5.48
N LYS A 55 11.29 27.31 6.49
CA LYS A 55 11.73 27.35 7.90
C LYS A 55 11.76 25.95 8.50
N TRP A 56 10.74 25.13 8.22
CA TRP A 56 10.52 23.80 8.80
C TRP A 56 10.46 22.67 7.77
N VAL A 57 9.87 22.90 6.59
CA VAL A 57 9.88 21.92 5.49
C VAL A 57 11.31 21.72 5.00
N GLY A 58 11.78 20.48 5.00
CA GLY A 58 13.16 20.12 4.68
C GLY A 58 14.09 20.06 5.89
N LYS A 59 13.57 20.22 7.11
CA LYS A 59 14.35 20.12 8.35
C LYS A 59 14.21 18.73 9.01
N ARG A 60 15.28 18.33 9.73
CA ARG A 60 15.34 17.09 10.52
C ARG A 60 14.85 17.39 11.95
N THR A 61 13.55 17.63 12.10
CA THR A 61 12.94 17.92 13.40
C THR A 61 12.89 16.69 14.30
N ILE A 62 12.81 16.88 15.62
CA ILE A 62 12.69 15.76 16.56
C ILE A 62 11.30 15.13 16.41
N ARG A 63 11.27 13.81 16.40
CA ARG A 63 10.03 13.04 16.30
C ARG A 63 9.12 13.28 17.53
N PRO A 64 7.87 13.76 17.35
CA PRO A 64 7.01 14.14 18.48
C PRO A 64 6.52 12.95 19.30
N ASP A 65 6.43 11.74 18.72
CA ASP A 65 6.01 10.49 19.36
C ASP A 65 7.18 9.55 19.72
N GLY A 66 8.42 10.03 19.58
CA GLY A 66 9.62 9.21 19.78
C GLY A 66 9.84 8.76 21.21
N VAL A 67 9.59 9.66 22.17
CA VAL A 67 9.76 9.38 23.60
C VAL A 67 8.84 8.25 24.06
N ASP A 68 7.57 8.27 23.64
CA ASP A 68 6.60 7.22 24.01
C ASP A 68 7.01 5.85 23.46
N LYS A 69 7.58 5.82 22.24
CA LYS A 69 8.05 4.56 21.62
C LYS A 69 9.28 3.98 22.33
N VAL A 70 10.26 4.80 22.69
CA VAL A 70 11.49 4.30 23.33
C VAL A 70 11.37 4.07 24.84
N THR A 71 10.35 4.61 25.48
CA THR A 71 10.06 4.40 26.91
C THR A 71 9.00 3.34 27.16
N GLY A 72 8.39 2.75 26.12
CA GLY A 72 7.35 1.74 26.23
C GLY A 72 5.97 2.29 26.61
N ARG A 73 5.75 3.60 26.51
CA ARG A 73 4.42 4.23 26.74
C ARG A 73 3.51 4.15 25.51
N ALA A 74 4.08 3.99 24.33
CA ALA A 74 3.32 3.81 23.09
C ALA A 74 2.47 2.53 23.16
N ALA A 75 1.16 2.64 22.96
CA ALA A 75 0.24 1.51 23.06
C ALA A 75 0.02 0.86 21.67
N TYR A 76 0.52 -0.35 21.51
CA TYR A 76 0.31 -1.21 20.34
C TYR A 76 -0.95 -2.06 20.48
N GLY A 77 -1.35 -2.78 19.46
CA GLY A 77 -2.61 -3.53 19.45
C GLY A 77 -2.77 -4.56 20.57
N ALA A 78 -1.68 -5.17 21.03
CA ALA A 78 -1.69 -6.15 22.13
C ALA A 78 -1.69 -5.52 23.54
N ASP A 79 -1.37 -4.23 23.67
CA ASP A 79 -1.14 -3.58 24.97
C ASP A 79 -2.42 -3.15 25.69
N TYR A 80 -3.54 -3.03 24.97
CA TYR A 80 -4.81 -2.64 25.55
C TYR A 80 -5.32 -3.70 26.53
N SER A 81 -5.76 -3.24 27.72
CA SER A 81 -6.32 -4.10 28.77
C SER A 81 -7.51 -3.43 29.42
N MET A 82 -8.53 -4.21 29.76
CA MET A 82 -9.78 -3.73 30.35
C MET A 82 -10.25 -4.65 31.46
N PRO A 83 -10.98 -4.14 32.46
CA PRO A 83 -11.62 -4.96 33.49
C PRO A 83 -12.53 -6.03 32.87
N GLY A 84 -12.40 -7.25 33.34
CA GLY A 84 -13.24 -8.35 32.86
C GLY A 84 -12.93 -8.88 31.46
N MET A 85 -11.87 -8.40 30.80
CA MET A 85 -11.49 -8.80 29.46
C MET A 85 -11.24 -10.30 29.32
N LEU A 86 -11.68 -10.87 28.20
CA LEU A 86 -11.45 -12.26 27.80
C LEU A 86 -10.34 -12.35 26.75
N TYR A 87 -9.74 -13.52 26.65
CA TYR A 87 -8.72 -13.86 25.67
C TYR A 87 -9.30 -14.74 24.59
N GLY A 88 -9.30 -14.24 23.36
CA GLY A 88 -9.77 -14.96 22.19
C GLY A 88 -8.67 -15.73 21.48
N LYS A 89 -9.02 -16.84 20.86
CA LYS A 89 -8.19 -17.61 19.94
C LYS A 89 -9.03 -18.15 18.79
N VAL A 90 -8.37 -18.36 17.63
CA VAL A 90 -8.98 -18.84 16.40
C VAL A 90 -8.49 -20.25 16.11
N LEU A 91 -9.40 -21.20 15.84
CA LEU A 91 -9.08 -22.52 15.32
C LEU A 91 -8.88 -22.45 13.82
N ARG A 92 -7.78 -23.02 13.34
CA ARG A 92 -7.39 -22.95 11.94
C ARG A 92 -7.28 -24.33 11.31
N SER A 93 -7.60 -24.41 10.01
CA SER A 93 -7.49 -25.64 9.22
C SER A 93 -6.04 -26.12 9.13
N PRO A 94 -5.80 -27.43 9.26
CA PRO A 94 -4.52 -28.05 8.90
C PRO A 94 -4.46 -28.49 7.42
N HIS A 95 -5.52 -28.27 6.64
CA HIS A 95 -5.65 -28.73 5.26
C HIS A 95 -5.63 -27.57 4.27
N ALA A 96 -4.97 -27.77 3.15
CA ALA A 96 -4.94 -26.81 2.05
C ALA A 96 -6.31 -26.72 1.34
N HIS A 97 -7.04 -27.82 1.22
CA HIS A 97 -8.37 -27.87 0.63
C HIS A 97 -9.18 -29.02 1.23
N ALA A 98 -10.28 -28.70 1.87
CA ALA A 98 -11.19 -29.71 2.39
C ALA A 98 -12.62 -29.17 2.54
N ARG A 99 -13.61 -30.06 2.40
CA ARG A 99 -14.99 -29.78 2.79
C ARG A 99 -15.15 -29.97 4.29
N ILE A 100 -15.85 -29.06 4.95
CA ILE A 100 -16.20 -29.18 6.36
C ILE A 100 -17.49 -29.99 6.44
N ILE A 101 -17.42 -31.21 7.00
CA ILE A 101 -18.57 -32.08 7.18
C ILE A 101 -19.28 -31.74 8.48
N LYS A 102 -18.50 -31.54 9.56
CA LYS A 102 -19.07 -31.26 10.89
C LYS A 102 -18.06 -30.49 11.74
N ILE A 103 -18.57 -29.58 12.56
CA ILE A 103 -17.83 -28.91 13.63
C ILE A 103 -18.57 -29.19 14.94
N ASP A 104 -17.90 -29.80 15.91
CA ASP A 104 -18.42 -30.05 17.25
C ASP A 104 -17.66 -29.21 18.28
N THR A 105 -18.33 -28.17 18.80
CA THR A 105 -17.80 -27.23 19.80
C THR A 105 -18.16 -27.59 21.24
N SER A 106 -19.02 -28.60 21.45
CA SER A 106 -19.68 -28.91 22.72
C SER A 106 -18.69 -29.10 23.88
N LYS A 107 -17.60 -29.86 23.67
CA LYS A 107 -16.57 -30.09 24.70
C LYS A 107 -15.80 -28.80 25.04
N ALA A 108 -15.59 -27.92 24.07
CA ALA A 108 -14.93 -26.63 24.32
C ALA A 108 -15.84 -25.68 25.10
N GLU A 109 -17.14 -25.63 24.77
CA GLU A 109 -18.13 -24.79 25.47
C GLU A 109 -18.30 -25.19 26.94
N MET A 110 -18.27 -26.52 27.23
CA MET A 110 -18.37 -27.04 28.61
C MET A 110 -17.13 -26.79 29.46
N LEU A 111 -15.98 -26.42 28.87
CA LEU A 111 -14.75 -26.19 29.62
C LEU A 111 -14.90 -24.96 30.53
N LYS A 112 -14.74 -25.16 31.84
CA LYS A 112 -14.79 -24.04 32.80
C LYS A 112 -13.85 -22.93 32.40
N GLY A 113 -14.39 -21.73 32.24
CA GLY A 113 -13.64 -20.55 31.85
C GLY A 113 -13.84 -20.11 30.39
N VAL A 114 -14.35 -20.95 29.51
CA VAL A 114 -14.84 -20.56 28.17
C VAL A 114 -16.14 -19.77 28.34
N LYS A 115 -16.29 -18.68 27.59
CA LYS A 115 -17.41 -17.76 27.67
C LYS A 115 -18.17 -17.58 26.36
N ALA A 116 -17.52 -17.80 25.24
CA ALA A 116 -18.14 -17.79 23.92
C ALA A 116 -17.34 -18.68 22.97
N VAL A 117 -18.05 -19.35 22.07
CA VAL A 117 -17.49 -20.03 20.89
C VAL A 117 -18.33 -19.60 19.69
N ILE A 118 -17.68 -19.27 18.56
CA ILE A 118 -18.32 -18.91 17.30
C ILE A 118 -17.79 -19.77 16.16
N THR A 119 -18.66 -20.02 15.19
CA THR A 119 -18.37 -20.65 13.90
C THR A 119 -18.96 -19.80 12.79
N ALA A 120 -18.90 -20.25 11.56
CA ALA A 120 -19.55 -19.57 10.43
C ALA A 120 -21.08 -19.40 10.59
N ALA A 121 -21.72 -20.23 11.43
CA ALA A 121 -23.15 -20.10 11.73
C ALA A 121 -23.52 -18.85 12.53
N ASP A 122 -22.56 -18.27 13.26
CA ASP A 122 -22.73 -17.02 14.01
C ASP A 122 -22.52 -15.75 13.14
N TRP A 123 -22.13 -15.92 11.87
CA TRP A 123 -21.90 -14.82 10.92
C TRP A 123 -23.10 -14.64 9.99
N PRO A 124 -23.44 -13.38 9.63
CA PRO A 124 -24.46 -13.14 8.61
C PRO A 124 -24.12 -13.83 7.27
N GLU A 125 -25.15 -14.25 6.56
CA GLU A 125 -24.99 -14.69 5.17
C GLU A 125 -24.91 -13.49 4.24
N ILE A 126 -23.79 -13.33 3.57
CA ILE A 126 -23.56 -12.17 2.71
C ILE A 126 -23.94 -12.50 1.26
N PRO A 127 -24.83 -11.71 0.62
CA PRO A 127 -25.15 -11.90 -0.79
C PRO A 127 -23.94 -11.75 -1.70
N PRO A 128 -23.81 -12.56 -2.78
CA PRO A 128 -22.63 -12.55 -3.67
C PRO A 128 -22.28 -11.18 -4.28
N GLN A 129 -23.28 -10.33 -4.49
CA GLN A 129 -23.10 -9.02 -5.16
C GLN A 129 -22.76 -7.90 -4.18
N ARG A 130 -22.76 -8.15 -2.87
CA ARG A 130 -22.47 -7.13 -1.87
C ARG A 130 -20.99 -6.81 -1.85
N ALA A 131 -20.66 -5.59 -2.20
CA ALA A 131 -19.29 -5.08 -2.23
C ALA A 131 -19.21 -3.63 -1.72
N THR A 132 -18.00 -3.19 -1.37
CA THR A 132 -17.75 -1.77 -1.11
C THR A 132 -17.96 -0.96 -2.38
N LYS A 133 -18.28 0.34 -2.23
CA LYS A 133 -18.28 1.28 -3.36
C LYS A 133 -16.86 1.79 -3.59
N GLY A 134 -16.52 2.13 -4.83
CA GLY A 134 -15.22 2.73 -5.18
C GLY A 134 -14.52 2.03 -6.34
N THR A 135 -13.31 2.47 -6.63
CA THR A 135 -12.50 2.00 -7.78
C THR A 135 -11.90 0.60 -7.58
N ALA A 136 -11.76 0.16 -6.34
CA ALA A 136 -11.30 -1.18 -5.99
C ALA A 136 -12.29 -1.82 -5.00
N PRO A 137 -13.46 -2.30 -5.48
CA PRO A 137 -14.49 -2.83 -4.60
C PRO A 137 -14.04 -4.15 -3.95
N VAL A 138 -14.26 -4.26 -2.65
CA VAL A 138 -14.06 -5.50 -1.89
C VAL A 138 -15.37 -6.24 -1.83
N ASN A 139 -15.39 -7.49 -2.30
CA ASN A 139 -16.53 -8.38 -2.19
C ASN A 139 -16.68 -8.87 -0.75
N PHE A 140 -17.78 -8.54 -0.09
CA PHE A 140 -17.99 -8.88 1.32
C PHE A 140 -18.24 -10.37 1.55
N ARG A 141 -18.83 -11.11 0.57
CA ARG A 141 -18.95 -12.56 0.68
C ARG A 141 -17.58 -13.22 0.71
N HIS A 142 -16.69 -12.89 -0.25
CA HIS A 142 -15.34 -13.41 -0.27
C HIS A 142 -14.55 -13.02 0.99
N LEU A 143 -14.74 -11.79 1.49
CA LEU A 143 -14.09 -11.35 2.72
C LEU A 143 -14.61 -12.13 3.94
N SER A 144 -15.94 -12.37 4.05
CA SER A 144 -16.56 -13.17 5.11
C SER A 144 -16.03 -14.60 5.10
N ASP A 145 -16.08 -15.24 3.92
CA ASP A 145 -15.66 -16.63 3.76
C ASP A 145 -14.15 -16.81 4.01
N ASN A 146 -13.32 -15.83 3.67
CA ASN A 146 -11.88 -15.84 3.99
C ASN A 146 -11.60 -15.69 5.49
N LEU A 147 -12.45 -14.97 6.22
CA LEU A 147 -12.28 -14.76 7.66
C LEU A 147 -12.83 -15.95 8.48
N MET A 148 -13.85 -16.64 7.99
CA MET A 148 -14.44 -17.80 8.67
C MET A 148 -15.02 -18.77 7.63
N ALA A 149 -14.34 -19.90 7.45
CA ALA A 149 -14.75 -20.92 6.49
C ALA A 149 -16.15 -21.46 6.80
N ARG A 150 -17.05 -21.40 5.80
CA ARG A 150 -18.45 -21.84 5.95
C ARG A 150 -18.66 -23.30 5.50
N HIS A 151 -18.18 -23.65 4.33
CA HIS A 151 -18.39 -24.97 3.71
C HIS A 151 -17.08 -25.69 3.35
N LYS A 152 -16.10 -24.93 2.86
CA LYS A 152 -14.79 -25.45 2.47
C LYS A 152 -13.69 -24.63 3.15
N VAL A 153 -12.64 -25.29 3.61
CA VAL A 153 -11.37 -24.63 3.88
C VAL A 153 -10.56 -24.65 2.60
N LEU A 154 -9.92 -23.53 2.29
CA LEU A 154 -9.27 -23.29 1.00
C LEU A 154 -7.75 -23.10 1.11
N TYR A 155 -7.21 -23.10 2.35
CA TYR A 155 -5.78 -23.04 2.60
C TYR A 155 -5.42 -23.50 4.01
N ASP A 156 -4.19 -23.94 4.21
CA ASP A 156 -3.63 -24.21 5.53
C ASP A 156 -3.58 -22.92 6.36
N GLY A 157 -4.27 -22.90 7.50
CA GLY A 157 -4.45 -21.72 8.34
C GLY A 157 -5.80 -21.02 8.20
N HIS A 158 -6.71 -21.48 7.30
CA HIS A 158 -8.06 -20.91 7.17
C HIS A 158 -8.84 -21.06 8.48
N ALA A 159 -9.47 -19.99 8.96
CA ALA A 159 -10.20 -20.00 10.22
C ALA A 159 -11.50 -20.81 10.11
N ILE A 160 -11.83 -21.59 11.15
CA ILE A 160 -12.99 -22.49 11.20
C ILE A 160 -13.91 -22.16 12.35
N ALA A 161 -13.33 -21.81 13.49
CA ALA A 161 -14.02 -21.42 14.70
C ALA A 161 -13.17 -20.44 15.49
N ALA A 162 -13.80 -19.70 16.40
CA ALA A 162 -13.07 -18.89 17.37
C ALA A 162 -13.75 -18.98 18.74
N LEU A 163 -12.98 -18.76 19.80
CA LEU A 163 -13.52 -18.79 21.15
C LEU A 163 -12.89 -17.71 22.04
N ALA A 164 -13.60 -17.35 23.11
CA ALA A 164 -13.12 -16.44 24.15
C ALA A 164 -13.22 -17.11 25.53
N ALA A 165 -12.13 -16.97 26.30
CA ALA A 165 -12.01 -17.56 27.62
C ALA A 165 -11.37 -16.60 28.63
N THR A 166 -11.48 -16.94 29.93
CA THR A 166 -10.97 -16.11 31.04
C THR A 166 -9.46 -16.02 31.13
N SER A 167 -8.73 -16.86 30.42
CA SER A 167 -7.27 -16.78 30.27
C SER A 167 -6.82 -17.38 28.94
N LEU A 168 -5.62 -16.99 28.48
CA LEU A 168 -5.02 -17.50 27.27
C LEU A 168 -4.78 -19.04 27.35
N GLN A 169 -4.44 -19.56 28.54
CA GLN A 169 -4.22 -20.98 28.76
C GLN A 169 -5.53 -21.78 28.59
N VAL A 170 -6.65 -21.27 29.13
CA VAL A 170 -7.96 -21.87 28.96
C VAL A 170 -8.37 -21.82 27.48
N ALA A 171 -8.15 -20.70 26.80
CA ALA A 171 -8.45 -20.57 25.38
C ALA A 171 -7.66 -21.58 24.53
N LYS A 172 -6.36 -21.72 24.74
CA LYS A 172 -5.51 -22.71 24.06
C LYS A 172 -5.94 -24.15 24.32
N LYS A 173 -6.37 -24.47 25.57
CA LYS A 173 -6.88 -25.79 25.92
C LYS A 173 -8.22 -26.05 25.25
N ALA A 174 -9.12 -25.08 25.26
CA ALA A 174 -10.45 -25.17 24.64
C ALA A 174 -10.39 -25.41 23.12
N LEU A 175 -9.48 -24.74 22.39
CA LEU A 175 -9.32 -24.96 20.95
C LEU A 175 -9.06 -26.42 20.61
N LYS A 176 -8.25 -27.14 21.42
CA LYS A 176 -7.94 -28.55 21.21
C LYS A 176 -9.12 -29.51 21.45
N LEU A 177 -10.23 -29.00 22.05
CA LEU A 177 -11.42 -29.75 22.30
C LEU A 177 -12.47 -29.62 21.19
N ILE A 178 -12.32 -28.65 20.31
CA ILE A 178 -13.20 -28.53 19.12
C ILE A 178 -12.79 -29.63 18.14
N GLN A 179 -13.79 -30.44 17.73
CA GLN A 179 -13.61 -31.54 16.79
C GLN A 179 -14.15 -31.11 15.42
N VAL A 180 -13.38 -31.31 14.38
CA VAL A 180 -13.77 -30.99 13.00
C VAL A 180 -13.59 -32.23 12.15
N GLU A 181 -14.63 -32.60 11.42
CA GLU A 181 -14.63 -33.70 10.45
C GLU A 181 -14.50 -33.10 9.05
N TYR A 182 -13.51 -33.59 8.28
CA TYR A 182 -13.19 -33.09 6.96
C TYR A 182 -13.28 -34.18 5.90
N GLU A 183 -13.71 -33.78 4.70
CA GLU A 183 -13.45 -34.51 3.45
C GLU A 183 -12.33 -33.77 2.72
N VAL A 184 -11.12 -34.33 2.69
CA VAL A 184 -9.96 -33.72 2.02
C VAL A 184 -10.17 -33.75 0.51
N LEU A 185 -9.92 -32.61 -0.14
CA LEU A 185 -10.12 -32.40 -1.57
C LEU A 185 -8.75 -32.21 -2.27
N PRO A 186 -8.66 -32.49 -3.57
CA PRO A 186 -7.51 -32.10 -4.36
C PRO A 186 -7.25 -30.60 -4.25
N HIS A 187 -5.98 -30.18 -4.19
CA HIS A 187 -5.57 -28.78 -4.08
C HIS A 187 -4.58 -28.39 -5.19
N VAL A 188 -4.48 -27.10 -5.46
CA VAL A 188 -3.52 -26.52 -6.38
C VAL A 188 -2.96 -25.23 -5.77
N ILE A 189 -1.62 -25.13 -5.74
CA ILE A 189 -0.90 -24.00 -5.11
C ILE A 189 -0.05 -23.18 -6.10
N ASP A 190 0.14 -23.68 -7.31
CA ASP A 190 0.88 -22.99 -8.37
C ASP A 190 -0.09 -22.25 -9.31
N PRO A 191 0.16 -20.98 -9.68
CA PRO A 191 -0.77 -20.20 -10.50
C PRO A 191 -0.83 -20.66 -11.96
N VAL A 192 0.24 -21.29 -12.50
CA VAL A 192 0.23 -21.82 -13.86
C VAL A 192 -0.61 -23.09 -13.91
N ALA A 193 -0.37 -24.01 -12.98
CA ALA A 193 -1.14 -25.23 -12.83
C ALA A 193 -2.62 -24.96 -12.53
N ALA A 194 -2.91 -23.97 -11.68
CA ALA A 194 -4.30 -23.60 -11.36
C ALA A 194 -5.04 -22.97 -12.56
N ALA A 195 -4.33 -22.30 -13.43
CA ALA A 195 -4.91 -21.70 -14.64
C ALA A 195 -5.08 -22.70 -15.81
N ALA A 196 -4.56 -23.93 -15.67
CA ALA A 196 -4.67 -24.95 -16.71
C ALA A 196 -6.07 -25.57 -16.76
N ASP A 197 -6.45 -26.07 -17.94
CA ASP A 197 -7.71 -26.79 -18.12
C ASP A 197 -7.75 -28.06 -17.26
N GLY A 198 -8.86 -28.29 -16.58
CA GLY A 198 -9.06 -29.45 -15.72
C GLY A 198 -8.42 -29.33 -14.32
N ALA A 199 -7.84 -28.20 -13.96
CA ALA A 199 -7.33 -27.96 -12.60
C ALA A 199 -8.45 -28.09 -11.55
N PRO A 200 -8.13 -28.54 -10.33
CA PRO A 200 -9.11 -28.55 -9.23
C PRO A 200 -9.66 -27.15 -8.98
N LEU A 201 -10.98 -26.98 -9.03
CA LEU A 201 -11.64 -25.69 -8.79
C LEU A 201 -11.69 -25.37 -7.30
N LEU A 202 -11.25 -24.16 -6.93
CA LEU A 202 -11.44 -23.64 -5.57
C LEU A 202 -12.90 -23.20 -5.35
N HIS A 203 -13.49 -22.56 -6.37
CA HIS A 203 -14.86 -22.04 -6.35
C HIS A 203 -15.64 -22.55 -7.57
N ASP A 204 -16.77 -23.17 -7.31
CA ASP A 204 -17.59 -23.76 -8.36
C ASP A 204 -18.42 -22.70 -9.13
N ASP A 205 -18.46 -21.47 -8.62
CA ASP A 205 -19.21 -20.32 -9.16
C ASP A 205 -18.32 -19.14 -9.59
N LEU A 206 -17.00 -19.34 -9.71
CA LEU A 206 -16.05 -18.31 -10.15
C LEU A 206 -15.89 -18.37 -11.66
N PHE A 207 -16.31 -17.30 -12.34
CA PHE A 207 -16.12 -17.13 -13.79
C PHE A 207 -15.15 -16.01 -14.06
N THR A 208 -14.26 -16.21 -15.06
CA THR A 208 -13.26 -15.22 -15.43
C THR A 208 -13.89 -13.90 -15.86
N GLY A 209 -13.55 -12.83 -15.14
CA GLY A 209 -13.89 -11.46 -15.52
C GLY A 209 -12.90 -10.86 -16.55
N GLY A 210 -13.25 -9.68 -17.11
CA GLY A 210 -12.37 -8.94 -18.02
C GLY A 210 -12.26 -9.53 -19.43
N LEU A 211 -13.11 -10.46 -19.78
CA LEU A 211 -13.27 -11.01 -21.13
C LEU A 211 -14.42 -10.29 -21.86
N GLU A 212 -14.36 -10.28 -23.20
CA GLU A 212 -15.43 -9.71 -24.04
C GLU A 212 -16.72 -10.52 -23.92
N GLU A 213 -16.61 -11.85 -23.88
CA GLU A 213 -17.72 -12.77 -23.69
C GLU A 213 -17.64 -13.44 -22.33
N LYS A 214 -18.80 -13.70 -21.73
CA LYS A 214 -18.87 -14.43 -20.46
C LYS A 214 -18.47 -15.89 -20.71
N PRO A 215 -17.52 -16.47 -19.94
CA PRO A 215 -17.12 -17.86 -20.06
C PRO A 215 -18.29 -18.82 -19.80
N ALA A 216 -18.30 -19.96 -20.50
CA ALA A 216 -19.32 -20.99 -20.37
C ALA A 216 -19.13 -21.84 -19.07
N ALA A 217 -17.91 -21.92 -18.56
CA ALA A 217 -17.55 -22.74 -17.39
C ALA A 217 -16.80 -21.91 -16.33
N PRO A 218 -16.87 -22.30 -15.04
CA PRO A 218 -16.06 -21.72 -13.98
C PRO A 218 -14.56 -22.02 -14.20
N SER A 219 -13.70 -21.16 -13.65
CA SER A 219 -12.25 -21.26 -13.77
C SER A 219 -11.58 -20.70 -12.52
N ASN A 220 -10.35 -21.14 -12.24
CA ASN A 220 -9.51 -20.52 -11.22
C ASN A 220 -8.92 -19.17 -11.67
N ILE A 221 -9.09 -18.78 -12.92
CA ILE A 221 -8.75 -17.43 -13.41
C ILE A 221 -9.92 -16.51 -13.05
N ALA A 222 -9.71 -15.67 -12.02
CA ALA A 222 -10.76 -14.76 -11.54
C ALA A 222 -10.96 -13.56 -12.45
N ASN A 223 -9.88 -13.03 -13.01
CA ASN A 223 -9.94 -11.86 -13.88
C ASN A 223 -8.78 -11.83 -14.87
N ARG A 224 -9.03 -11.26 -16.05
CA ARG A 224 -8.02 -10.90 -17.03
C ARG A 224 -7.99 -9.39 -17.21
N VAL A 225 -6.80 -8.80 -17.20
CA VAL A 225 -6.60 -7.38 -17.50
C VAL A 225 -5.68 -7.25 -18.72
N LYS A 226 -5.90 -6.22 -19.53
CA LYS A 226 -5.04 -5.90 -20.68
C LYS A 226 -4.88 -4.40 -20.79
N PHE A 227 -3.62 -3.97 -20.95
CA PHE A 227 -3.25 -2.60 -21.31
C PHE A 227 -2.40 -2.66 -22.57
N ALA A 228 -2.68 -1.80 -23.54
CA ALA A 228 -1.95 -1.76 -24.79
C ALA A 228 -1.93 -0.34 -25.39
N ILE A 229 -0.82 0.01 -26.02
CA ILE A 229 -0.67 1.19 -26.89
C ILE A 229 0.16 0.80 -28.11
N GLY A 230 -0.09 1.45 -29.25
CA GLY A 230 0.61 1.21 -30.49
C GLY A 230 0.24 -0.12 -31.16
N ASP A 231 1.16 -0.63 -31.99
CA ASP A 231 1.08 -1.90 -32.71
C ASP A 231 2.27 -2.78 -32.31
N ILE A 232 2.00 -3.79 -31.49
CA ILE A 232 3.04 -4.63 -30.90
C ILE A 232 3.78 -5.47 -31.94
N GLU A 233 3.07 -5.99 -32.95
CA GLU A 233 3.67 -6.81 -34.02
C GLU A 233 4.57 -5.95 -34.91
N ALA A 234 4.11 -4.78 -35.35
CA ALA A 234 4.93 -3.82 -36.09
C ALA A 234 6.15 -3.36 -35.27
N GLY A 235 6.01 -3.18 -33.95
CA GLY A 235 7.12 -2.82 -33.09
C GLY A 235 8.20 -3.89 -33.02
N PHE A 236 7.84 -5.17 -32.88
CA PHE A 236 8.80 -6.28 -32.90
C PHE A 236 9.41 -6.49 -34.29
N ALA A 237 8.63 -6.37 -35.36
CA ALA A 237 9.15 -6.46 -36.73
C ALA A 237 10.17 -5.35 -37.03
N ALA A 238 10.10 -4.20 -36.38
CA ALA A 238 11.05 -3.09 -36.56
C ALA A 238 12.27 -3.19 -35.60
N SER A 239 12.35 -4.20 -34.73
CA SER A 239 13.45 -4.42 -33.81
C SER A 239 14.60 -5.19 -34.50
N ASP A 240 15.84 -4.80 -34.18
CA ASP A 240 17.04 -5.53 -34.64
C ASP A 240 17.42 -6.66 -33.70
N GLU A 241 17.19 -6.47 -32.39
CA GLU A 241 17.42 -7.47 -31.35
C GLU A 241 16.17 -7.61 -30.48
N ILE A 242 15.91 -8.85 -30.04
CA ILE A 242 14.77 -9.20 -29.19
C ILE A 242 15.25 -10.12 -28.07
N VAL A 243 14.80 -9.83 -26.86
CA VAL A 243 14.91 -10.72 -25.70
C VAL A 243 13.52 -11.20 -25.34
N GLU A 244 13.36 -12.50 -25.14
CA GLU A 244 12.14 -13.14 -24.65
C GLU A 244 12.53 -14.14 -23.55
N ARG A 245 11.99 -13.94 -22.33
CA ARG A 245 12.31 -14.75 -21.13
C ARG A 245 11.07 -14.98 -20.29
N GLU A 246 11.10 -16.11 -19.58
CA GLU A 246 10.16 -16.42 -18.51
C GLU A 246 10.84 -16.19 -17.17
N TYR A 247 10.08 -15.62 -16.22
CA TYR A 247 10.54 -15.36 -14.87
C TYR A 247 9.49 -15.86 -13.85
N THR A 248 9.94 -16.28 -12.68
CA THR A 248 9.08 -16.68 -11.58
C THR A 248 9.46 -15.98 -10.28
N THR A 249 8.45 -15.71 -9.45
CA THR A 249 8.67 -15.24 -8.08
C THR A 249 7.85 -16.07 -7.11
N LYS A 250 8.38 -16.31 -5.92
CA LYS A 250 7.62 -16.94 -4.84
C LYS A 250 6.77 -15.91 -4.10
N ALA A 251 5.75 -16.39 -3.38
CA ALA A 251 5.03 -15.56 -2.42
C ALA A 251 5.95 -15.20 -1.25
N VAL A 252 5.89 -13.94 -0.80
CA VAL A 252 6.65 -13.46 0.36
C VAL A 252 5.74 -12.71 1.33
N HIS A 253 6.07 -12.79 2.62
CA HIS A 253 5.36 -12.05 3.67
C HIS A 253 5.94 -10.64 3.83
N GLN A 254 5.12 -9.69 4.27
CA GLN A 254 5.54 -8.30 4.52
C GLN A 254 6.56 -8.12 5.65
N GLY A 255 6.82 -9.16 6.43
CA GLY A 255 7.86 -9.20 7.44
C GLY A 255 7.66 -8.26 8.64
N TYR A 256 6.45 -7.72 8.89
CA TYR A 256 6.22 -6.85 10.04
C TYR A 256 6.42 -7.57 11.38
N ILE A 257 7.10 -6.89 12.31
CA ILE A 257 7.47 -7.46 13.61
C ILE A 257 6.26 -7.58 14.54
N GLU A 258 5.36 -6.59 14.56
CA GLU A 258 4.15 -6.64 15.37
C GLU A 258 3.11 -7.60 14.78
N PRO A 259 2.73 -8.71 15.47
CA PRO A 259 1.61 -9.55 15.06
C PRO A 259 0.29 -8.78 15.05
N HIS A 260 -0.70 -9.27 14.30
CA HIS A 260 -2.06 -8.74 14.40
C HIS A 260 -2.62 -8.90 15.80
N ALA A 261 -3.19 -7.83 16.34
CA ALA A 261 -3.86 -7.83 17.61
C ALA A 261 -5.03 -6.85 17.59
N VAL A 262 -6.12 -7.24 18.26
CA VAL A 262 -7.33 -6.44 18.41
C VAL A 262 -7.91 -6.63 19.81
N THR A 263 -8.46 -5.56 20.34
CA THR A 263 -9.37 -5.62 21.49
C THR A 263 -10.71 -5.04 21.05
N ALA A 264 -11.81 -5.75 21.29
CA ALA A 264 -13.15 -5.28 20.95
C ALA A 264 -14.09 -5.39 22.16
N ASN A 265 -14.96 -4.41 22.30
CA ASN A 265 -16.05 -4.41 23.25
C ASN A 265 -17.34 -4.07 22.50
N MET A 266 -18.29 -5.00 22.48
CA MET A 266 -19.55 -4.85 21.76
C MET A 266 -20.71 -5.20 22.69
N SER A 267 -21.67 -4.30 22.80
CA SER A 267 -22.90 -4.46 23.55
C SER A 267 -23.98 -5.21 22.74
N GLU A 268 -25.04 -5.64 23.42
CA GLU A 268 -26.15 -6.37 22.79
C GLU A 268 -26.88 -5.54 21.72
N ASP A 269 -26.98 -4.22 21.89
CA ASP A 269 -27.58 -3.29 20.93
C ASP A 269 -26.72 -3.07 19.66
N GLY A 270 -25.53 -3.66 19.59
CA GLY A 270 -24.60 -3.55 18.48
C GLY A 270 -23.65 -2.35 18.56
N SER A 271 -23.73 -1.55 19.61
CA SER A 271 -22.73 -0.49 19.88
C SER A 271 -21.36 -1.11 20.22
N ALA A 272 -20.31 -0.69 19.52
CA ALA A 272 -19.02 -1.33 19.63
C ALA A 272 -17.85 -0.35 19.59
N THR A 273 -16.81 -0.67 20.36
CA THR A 273 -15.50 -0.03 20.26
C THR A 273 -14.44 -1.06 19.98
N VAL A 274 -13.57 -0.76 19.03
CA VAL A 274 -12.48 -1.63 18.57
C VAL A 274 -11.15 -0.88 18.68
N TRP A 275 -10.17 -1.45 19.35
CA TRP A 275 -8.77 -1.00 19.36
C TRP A 275 -7.95 -1.92 18.47
N SER A 276 -7.37 -1.40 17.40
CA SER A 276 -6.68 -2.22 16.40
C SER A 276 -5.42 -1.55 15.88
N SER A 277 -4.34 -2.33 15.74
CA SER A 277 -3.14 -1.92 15.02
C SER A 277 -3.31 -2.14 13.53
N SER A 278 -4.07 -1.28 12.87
CA SER A 278 -4.37 -1.35 11.44
C SER A 278 -3.86 -0.14 10.67
N GLN A 279 -3.68 -0.29 9.37
CA GLN A 279 -3.31 0.80 8.47
C GLN A 279 -4.48 1.75 8.14
N GLY A 280 -5.69 1.49 8.64
CA GLY A 280 -6.85 2.33 8.32
C GLY A 280 -8.09 2.04 9.16
N GLN A 281 -8.25 2.74 10.29
CA GLN A 281 -9.36 2.57 11.22
C GLN A 281 -10.73 2.79 10.55
N PHE A 282 -10.83 3.70 9.59
CA PHE A 282 -12.08 3.94 8.85
C PHE A 282 -12.46 2.78 7.93
N MET A 283 -11.46 2.12 7.32
CA MET A 283 -11.66 0.90 6.52
C MET A 283 -12.07 -0.27 7.41
N ILE A 284 -11.44 -0.43 8.58
CA ILE A 284 -11.82 -1.45 9.58
C ILE A 284 -13.29 -1.26 9.98
N ARG A 285 -13.71 -0.02 10.29
CA ARG A 285 -15.11 0.29 10.59
C ARG A 285 -16.02 -0.11 9.43
N GLN A 286 -15.68 0.26 8.20
CA GLN A 286 -16.47 -0.04 7.01
C GLN A 286 -16.62 -1.55 6.79
N TYR A 287 -15.52 -2.31 6.94
CA TYR A 287 -15.54 -3.75 6.74
C TYR A 287 -16.30 -4.48 7.86
N CYS A 288 -16.06 -4.12 9.12
CA CYS A 288 -16.81 -4.69 10.24
C CYS A 288 -18.32 -4.42 10.11
N ALA A 289 -18.70 -3.17 9.78
CA ALA A 289 -20.10 -2.80 9.56
C ALA A 289 -20.73 -3.60 8.41
N GLY A 290 -20.00 -3.76 7.29
CA GLY A 290 -20.46 -4.53 6.14
C GLY A 290 -20.60 -6.02 6.41
N LEU A 291 -19.65 -6.62 7.12
CA LEU A 291 -19.62 -8.06 7.44
C LEU A 291 -20.63 -8.45 8.50
N LEU A 292 -20.88 -7.59 9.48
CA LEU A 292 -21.78 -7.87 10.61
C LEU A 292 -23.17 -7.25 10.42
N GLU A 293 -23.42 -6.62 9.26
CA GLU A 293 -24.69 -5.96 8.90
C GLU A 293 -25.15 -4.91 9.92
N LEU A 294 -24.16 -4.15 10.45
CA LEU A 294 -24.38 -3.09 11.42
C LEU A 294 -24.33 -1.71 10.77
N PRO A 295 -25.03 -0.71 11.30
CA PRO A 295 -24.76 0.69 10.95
C PRO A 295 -23.31 1.06 11.28
N ALA A 296 -22.63 1.77 10.37
CA ALA A 296 -21.27 2.23 10.62
C ALA A 296 -21.15 3.17 11.84
N SER A 297 -22.23 3.87 12.20
CA SER A 297 -22.33 4.72 13.40
C SER A 297 -22.21 3.94 14.70
N ASN A 298 -22.53 2.65 14.69
CA ASN A 298 -22.47 1.79 15.88
C ASN A 298 -21.03 1.36 16.20
N ILE A 299 -20.09 1.50 15.24
CA ILE A 299 -18.73 0.99 15.41
C ILE A 299 -17.75 2.15 15.47
N ARG A 300 -17.10 2.32 16.63
CA ARG A 300 -15.97 3.21 16.84
C ARG A 300 -14.67 2.41 16.77
N VAL A 301 -13.76 2.81 15.89
CA VAL A 301 -12.41 2.19 15.80
C VAL A 301 -11.38 3.21 16.28
N ILE A 302 -10.63 2.83 17.30
CA ILE A 302 -9.54 3.60 17.90
C ILE A 302 -8.22 3.01 17.37
N PRO A 303 -7.41 3.79 16.66
CA PRO A 303 -6.13 3.30 16.16
C PRO A 303 -5.13 3.11 17.30
N ALA A 304 -4.44 1.96 17.31
CA ALA A 304 -3.24 1.73 18.10
C ALA A 304 -2.00 2.23 17.34
N GLU A 305 -0.85 2.29 18.00
CA GLU A 305 0.44 2.39 17.33
C GLU A 305 0.67 1.13 16.47
N ILE A 306 1.48 1.25 15.41
CA ILE A 306 1.68 0.19 14.45
C ILE A 306 3.16 -0.19 14.38
N GLY A 307 3.46 -1.44 14.69
CA GLY A 307 4.79 -2.04 14.63
C GLY A 307 5.11 -2.67 13.27
N GLY A 308 4.86 -1.91 12.19
CA GLY A 308 4.97 -2.33 10.80
C GLY A 308 3.66 -2.87 10.24
N GLY A 309 3.54 -2.84 8.92
CA GLY A 309 2.35 -3.34 8.21
C GLY A 309 2.64 -3.56 6.74
N PHE A 310 3.27 -2.60 6.08
CA PHE A 310 3.74 -2.64 4.69
C PHE A 310 2.67 -3.09 3.67
N GLY A 311 1.38 -2.96 4.03
CA GLY A 311 0.24 -3.41 3.25
C GLY A 311 -0.53 -4.59 3.87
N GLY A 312 0.10 -5.40 4.73
CA GLY A 312 -0.54 -6.57 5.36
C GLY A 312 -1.63 -6.22 6.38
N LYS A 313 -1.69 -4.96 6.87
CA LYS A 313 -2.68 -4.48 7.85
C LYS A 313 -3.72 -3.52 7.24
N THR A 314 -3.99 -3.62 5.94
CA THR A 314 -4.97 -2.77 5.22
C THR A 314 -6.38 -3.35 5.19
N THR A 315 -6.60 -4.54 5.70
CA THR A 315 -7.90 -5.23 5.78
C THR A 315 -8.17 -5.74 7.19
N VAL A 316 -9.37 -6.29 7.40
CA VAL A 316 -9.73 -6.95 8.67
C VAL A 316 -9.22 -8.39 8.69
N TRP A 317 -8.76 -8.83 9.86
CA TRP A 317 -8.34 -10.23 10.12
C TRP A 317 -8.96 -10.80 11.38
N LEU A 318 -8.94 -10.06 12.49
CA LEU A 318 -9.40 -10.51 13.81
C LEU A 318 -10.57 -9.68 14.33
N GLU A 319 -10.78 -8.47 13.79
CA GLU A 319 -11.73 -7.50 14.32
C GLU A 319 -13.18 -8.05 14.32
N PRO A 320 -13.69 -8.64 13.23
CA PRO A 320 -15.04 -9.21 13.25
C PRO A 320 -15.19 -10.37 14.23
N HIS A 321 -14.15 -11.22 14.38
CA HIS A 321 -14.16 -12.32 15.35
C HIS A 321 -14.24 -11.79 16.78
N ALA A 322 -13.43 -10.78 17.12
CA ALA A 322 -13.42 -10.18 18.45
C ALA A 322 -14.76 -9.51 18.78
N LEU A 323 -15.40 -8.86 17.80
CA LEU A 323 -16.71 -8.23 17.93
C LEU A 323 -17.79 -9.28 18.21
N LEU A 324 -17.89 -10.34 17.43
CA LEU A 324 -18.88 -11.41 17.63
C LEU A 324 -18.68 -12.13 18.95
N LEU A 325 -17.43 -12.46 19.30
CA LEU A 325 -17.12 -13.08 20.59
C LEU A 325 -17.47 -12.16 21.76
N SER A 326 -17.18 -10.86 21.63
CA SER A 326 -17.52 -9.88 22.64
C SER A 326 -19.01 -9.75 22.83
N LYS A 327 -19.79 -9.68 21.75
CA LYS A 327 -21.26 -9.67 21.80
C LYS A 327 -21.81 -10.90 22.50
N LYS A 328 -21.38 -12.10 22.09
CA LYS A 328 -21.84 -13.40 22.63
C LYS A 328 -21.46 -13.59 24.11
N ALA A 329 -20.31 -13.07 24.52
CA ALA A 329 -19.82 -13.18 25.90
C ALA A 329 -20.29 -12.04 26.83
N GLY A 330 -20.83 -10.94 26.29
CA GLY A 330 -21.18 -9.72 27.05
C GLY A 330 -19.96 -9.05 27.73
N ARG A 331 -18.74 -9.23 27.19
CA ARG A 331 -17.48 -8.80 27.80
C ARG A 331 -16.45 -8.41 26.74
N PRO A 332 -15.51 -7.51 27.03
CA PRO A 332 -14.42 -7.22 26.12
C PRO A 332 -13.60 -8.45 25.76
N VAL A 333 -13.18 -8.57 24.50
CA VAL A 333 -12.38 -9.68 24.01
C VAL A 333 -11.11 -9.15 23.30
N LYS A 334 -9.95 -9.68 23.71
CA LYS A 334 -8.67 -9.47 23.02
C LYS A 334 -8.30 -10.73 22.25
N ILE A 335 -7.94 -10.56 20.96
CA ILE A 335 -7.35 -11.62 20.14
C ILE A 335 -5.99 -11.13 19.62
N GLN A 336 -4.98 -11.98 19.73
CA GLN A 336 -3.66 -11.76 19.17
C GLN A 336 -3.21 -13.01 18.42
N MET A 337 -2.74 -12.84 17.18
CA MET A 337 -2.09 -13.91 16.41
C MET A 337 -0.73 -14.25 17.01
N SER A 338 -0.36 -15.53 16.97
CA SER A 338 1.03 -15.94 17.09
C SER A 338 1.78 -15.62 15.79
N ARG A 339 3.10 -15.75 15.77
CA ARG A 339 3.87 -15.55 14.54
C ARG A 339 3.48 -16.57 13.47
N ASP A 340 3.28 -17.83 13.85
CA ASP A 340 2.78 -18.88 12.96
C ASP A 340 1.41 -18.51 12.35
N GLU A 341 0.47 -18.04 13.17
CA GLU A 341 -0.84 -17.60 12.67
C GLU A 341 -0.74 -16.41 11.70
N VAL A 342 0.22 -15.49 11.91
CA VAL A 342 0.46 -14.36 11.00
C VAL A 342 0.86 -14.87 9.61
N PHE A 343 1.80 -15.81 9.53
CA PHE A 343 2.25 -16.35 8.24
C PHE A 343 1.19 -17.21 7.55
N ARG A 344 0.45 -18.05 8.30
CA ARG A 344 -0.55 -18.96 7.74
C ARG A 344 -1.88 -18.29 7.39
N ALA A 345 -2.20 -17.14 7.97
CA ALA A 345 -3.56 -16.62 7.90
C ALA A 345 -3.71 -15.15 7.57
N SER A 346 -2.64 -14.36 7.45
CA SER A 346 -2.75 -12.94 7.12
C SER A 346 -2.40 -12.60 5.67
N GLY A 347 -2.08 -13.55 4.86
CA GLY A 347 -1.83 -13.38 3.43
C GLY A 347 -0.50 -12.69 3.07
N PRO A 348 0.32 -13.38 2.27
CA PRO A 348 1.52 -12.85 1.66
C PRO A 348 1.20 -11.92 0.48
N THR A 349 2.23 -11.37 -0.18
CA THR A 349 2.07 -10.89 -1.57
C THR A 349 2.05 -12.07 -2.53
N SER A 350 1.70 -11.81 -3.78
CA SER A 350 1.59 -12.84 -4.81
C SER A 350 2.94 -13.44 -5.19
N GLY A 351 2.99 -14.77 -5.33
CA GLY A 351 3.93 -15.40 -6.24
C GLY A 351 3.42 -15.25 -7.68
N SER A 352 4.31 -15.37 -8.64
CA SER A 352 3.97 -15.13 -10.05
C SER A 352 4.78 -16.00 -11.02
N TRP A 353 4.19 -16.21 -12.18
CA TRP A 353 4.87 -16.51 -13.42
C TRP A 353 4.68 -15.34 -14.38
N MET A 354 5.72 -15.01 -15.12
CA MET A 354 5.65 -13.95 -16.12
C MET A 354 6.50 -14.29 -17.35
N LYS A 355 6.03 -13.85 -18.51
CA LYS A 355 6.76 -13.91 -19.77
C LYS A 355 6.95 -12.49 -20.27
N ILE A 356 8.21 -12.11 -20.48
CA ILE A 356 8.61 -10.76 -20.89
C ILE A 356 9.29 -10.84 -22.25
N LYS A 357 8.89 -9.95 -23.16
CA LYS A 357 9.51 -9.79 -24.48
C LYS A 357 9.77 -8.31 -24.72
N ILE A 358 11.02 -7.96 -25.03
CA ILE A 358 11.45 -6.59 -25.34
C ILE A 358 12.27 -6.60 -26.60
N GLY A 359 12.00 -5.66 -27.52
CA GLY A 359 12.74 -5.49 -28.75
C GLY A 359 13.26 -4.07 -28.94
N ALA A 360 14.49 -3.94 -29.42
CA ALA A 360 15.11 -2.64 -29.69
C ALA A 360 15.88 -2.64 -31.01
N LYS A 361 16.15 -1.44 -31.53
CA LYS A 361 17.09 -1.21 -32.63
C LYS A 361 18.53 -1.30 -32.15
N ARG A 362 19.47 -1.46 -33.05
CA ARG A 362 20.92 -1.47 -32.73
C ARG A 362 21.42 -0.25 -32.01
N ASP A 363 20.76 0.89 -32.18
CA ASP A 363 21.09 2.12 -31.48
C ASP A 363 20.54 2.19 -30.05
N GLY A 364 19.85 1.12 -29.60
CA GLY A 364 19.23 1.03 -28.27
C GLY A 364 17.83 1.64 -28.14
N THR A 365 17.21 2.09 -29.24
CA THR A 365 15.82 2.58 -29.20
C THR A 365 14.86 1.42 -29.02
N ILE A 366 14.14 1.35 -27.90
CA ILE A 366 13.15 0.30 -27.63
C ILE A 366 11.93 0.50 -28.52
N MET A 367 11.62 -0.50 -29.34
CA MET A 367 10.54 -0.47 -30.32
C MET A 367 9.27 -1.11 -29.80
N ALA A 368 9.39 -2.17 -28.99
CA ALA A 368 8.26 -2.91 -28.44
C ALA A 368 8.56 -3.50 -27.06
N GLY A 369 7.53 -3.57 -26.21
CA GLY A 369 7.56 -4.28 -24.95
C GLY A 369 6.28 -5.05 -24.72
N GLN A 370 6.38 -6.36 -24.45
CA GLN A 370 5.25 -7.23 -24.16
C GLN A 370 5.46 -7.98 -22.85
N ALA A 371 4.40 -8.07 -22.04
CA ALA A 371 4.42 -8.80 -20.79
C ALA A 371 3.13 -9.61 -20.59
N GLU A 372 3.27 -10.87 -20.21
CA GLU A 372 2.18 -11.70 -19.73
C GLU A 372 2.45 -12.11 -18.29
N TYR A 373 1.44 -12.00 -17.42
CA TYR A 373 1.54 -12.28 -16.01
C TYR A 373 0.46 -13.24 -15.53
N LYS A 374 0.82 -14.25 -14.75
CA LYS A 374 -0.11 -15.06 -13.95
C LYS A 374 0.26 -14.88 -12.48
N PHE A 375 -0.59 -14.17 -11.71
CA PHE A 375 -0.36 -13.88 -10.30
C PHE A 375 -1.28 -14.72 -9.44
N GLN A 376 -0.72 -15.36 -8.42
CA GLN A 376 -1.55 -16.02 -7.42
C GLN A 376 -2.32 -14.98 -6.59
N ALA A 377 -3.65 -15.15 -6.51
CA ALA A 377 -4.53 -14.36 -5.66
C ALA A 377 -4.63 -14.92 -4.22
N GLY A 378 -4.13 -16.14 -4.01
CA GLY A 378 -4.52 -16.95 -2.87
C GLY A 378 -5.94 -17.47 -3.04
N ALA A 379 -6.60 -17.84 -1.95
CA ALA A 379 -7.91 -18.51 -2.01
C ALA A 379 -9.07 -17.67 -2.57
N TYR A 380 -8.91 -16.36 -2.67
CA TYR A 380 -9.96 -15.45 -3.14
C TYR A 380 -9.42 -14.41 -4.13
N PRO A 381 -10.22 -13.93 -5.11
CA PRO A 381 -9.81 -12.97 -6.13
C PRO A 381 -9.20 -11.69 -5.59
N GLY A 382 -8.31 -11.07 -6.36
CA GLY A 382 -7.75 -9.74 -6.11
C GLY A 382 -6.24 -9.76 -5.84
N SER A 383 -5.46 -10.37 -6.73
CA SER A 383 -4.02 -10.17 -6.78
C SER A 383 -3.67 -8.77 -7.33
N PRO A 384 -2.44 -8.28 -7.12
CA PRO A 384 -2.02 -6.98 -7.64
C PRO A 384 -1.57 -7.02 -9.11
N VAL A 385 -2.00 -8.00 -9.91
CA VAL A 385 -1.56 -8.18 -11.29
C VAL A 385 -1.84 -6.98 -12.19
N GLN A 386 -2.99 -6.30 -11.99
CA GLN A 386 -3.32 -5.09 -12.73
C GLN A 386 -2.25 -4.00 -12.52
N ILE A 387 -1.73 -3.85 -11.31
CA ILE A 387 -0.71 -2.85 -10.98
C ILE A 387 0.64 -3.22 -11.60
N ALA A 388 0.98 -4.51 -11.66
CA ALA A 388 2.17 -4.96 -12.39
C ALA A 388 2.10 -4.56 -13.87
N CYS A 389 0.96 -4.79 -14.53
CA CYS A 389 0.72 -4.36 -15.91
C CYS A 389 0.81 -2.83 -16.10
N MET A 390 0.38 -2.04 -15.10
CA MET A 390 0.44 -0.59 -15.15
C MET A 390 1.85 -0.04 -14.94
N CYS A 391 2.61 -0.61 -13.99
CA CYS A 391 3.87 -0.02 -13.54
C CYS A 391 5.08 -0.50 -14.34
N GLY A 392 5.08 -1.73 -14.85
CA GLY A 392 6.28 -2.40 -15.35
C GLY A 392 7.04 -1.62 -16.43
N PHE A 393 6.37 -1.25 -17.53
CA PHE A 393 7.02 -0.49 -18.62
C PHE A 393 6.99 1.04 -18.42
N THR A 394 6.34 1.56 -17.40
CA THR A 394 6.14 3.01 -17.21
C THR A 394 7.44 3.83 -17.04
N PRO A 395 8.57 3.29 -16.55
CA PRO A 395 9.84 4.03 -16.58
C PRO A 395 10.33 4.40 -17.98
N TYR A 396 9.75 3.82 -19.04
CA TYR A 396 10.24 3.96 -20.41
C TYR A 396 9.19 4.52 -21.37
N ALA A 397 9.66 5.33 -22.34
CA ALA A 397 8.87 5.90 -23.43
C ALA A 397 8.87 4.93 -24.61
N ILE A 398 8.05 3.90 -24.57
CA ILE A 398 7.93 2.87 -25.60
C ILE A 398 6.64 3.11 -26.38
N ALA A 399 6.73 3.16 -27.71
CA ALA A 399 5.58 3.44 -28.56
C ALA A 399 4.59 2.26 -28.65
N ASN A 400 5.08 1.02 -28.58
CA ASN A 400 4.30 -0.19 -28.74
C ASN A 400 4.45 -1.06 -27.48
N VAL A 401 3.41 -1.11 -26.65
CA VAL A 401 3.41 -1.89 -25.39
C VAL A 401 2.13 -2.69 -25.29
N GLU A 402 2.25 -3.93 -24.88
CA GLU A 402 1.13 -4.77 -24.47
C GLU A 402 1.45 -5.47 -23.15
N SER A 403 0.57 -5.35 -22.17
CA SER A 403 0.65 -6.07 -20.90
C SER A 403 -0.67 -6.78 -20.63
N VAL A 404 -0.60 -8.09 -20.42
CA VAL A 404 -1.75 -8.95 -20.09
C VAL A 404 -1.51 -9.59 -18.74
N GLY A 405 -2.50 -9.55 -17.86
CA GLY A 405 -2.41 -10.10 -16.52
C GLY A 405 -3.59 -10.97 -16.17
N TYR A 406 -3.32 -12.10 -15.51
CA TYR A 406 -4.31 -13.04 -15.01
C TYR A 406 -4.26 -13.11 -13.47
N ASP A 407 -5.40 -12.86 -12.85
CA ASP A 407 -5.63 -13.01 -11.42
C ASP A 407 -6.06 -14.44 -11.13
N VAL A 408 -5.21 -15.28 -10.54
CA VAL A 408 -5.43 -16.72 -10.42
C VAL A 408 -5.60 -17.13 -8.96
N VAL A 409 -6.75 -17.73 -8.61
CA VAL A 409 -6.97 -18.29 -7.27
C VAL A 409 -6.25 -19.62 -7.09
N VAL A 410 -5.64 -19.78 -5.90
CA VAL A 410 -4.86 -20.99 -5.51
C VAL A 410 -5.09 -21.31 -4.03
N ASN A 411 -4.85 -22.55 -3.60
CA ASN A 411 -5.02 -23.00 -2.21
C ASN A 411 -3.94 -22.47 -1.26
N ARG A 412 -3.83 -21.15 -1.18
CA ARG A 412 -2.94 -20.40 -0.29
C ARG A 412 -3.69 -19.25 0.37
N PRO A 413 -3.19 -18.65 1.47
CA PRO A 413 -3.81 -17.47 2.06
C PRO A 413 -4.06 -16.40 1.02
N LYS A 414 -5.20 -15.67 1.15
CA LYS A 414 -5.58 -14.58 0.25
C LYS A 414 -4.44 -13.56 0.17
N ALA A 415 -3.93 -13.32 -1.03
CA ALA A 415 -2.90 -12.33 -1.25
C ALA A 415 -3.33 -10.94 -0.75
N THR A 416 -2.41 -10.24 -0.09
CA THR A 416 -2.60 -8.86 0.38
C THR A 416 -1.55 -7.94 -0.21
N ALA A 417 -1.76 -6.64 -0.02
CA ALA A 417 -0.78 -5.66 -0.46
C ALA A 417 0.58 -5.89 0.24
N TYR A 418 1.64 -5.78 -0.51
CA TYR A 418 2.98 -5.60 0.00
C TYR A 418 3.62 -4.44 -0.75
N ARG A 419 4.01 -3.40 -0.06
CA ARG A 419 4.74 -2.20 -0.47
C ARG A 419 4.93 -2.07 -1.98
N ALA A 420 4.24 -1.14 -2.66
CA ALA A 420 4.09 -1.07 -4.11
C ALA A 420 3.49 -2.34 -4.76
N PRO A 421 2.29 -2.80 -4.34
CA PRO A 421 1.75 -4.10 -4.75
C PRO A 421 1.85 -4.36 -6.26
N GLY A 422 2.50 -5.44 -6.66
CA GLY A 422 2.67 -5.86 -8.05
C GLY A 422 3.79 -5.16 -8.81
N ALA A 423 4.13 -3.91 -8.50
CA ALA A 423 5.15 -3.16 -9.23
C ALA A 423 6.55 -3.79 -9.12
N PRO A 424 7.05 -4.26 -7.95
CA PRO A 424 8.34 -4.94 -7.86
C PRO A 424 8.42 -6.19 -8.73
N ILE A 425 7.34 -6.99 -8.76
CA ILE A 425 7.26 -8.21 -9.55
C ILE A 425 7.35 -7.89 -11.05
N GLY A 426 6.55 -6.91 -11.51
CA GLY A 426 6.57 -6.48 -12.91
C GLY A 426 7.92 -5.89 -13.33
N ALA A 427 8.52 -5.08 -12.48
CA ALA A 427 9.83 -4.49 -12.72
C ALA A 427 10.94 -5.55 -12.78
N TYR A 428 10.88 -6.60 -11.95
CA TYR A 428 11.90 -7.66 -11.95
C TYR A 428 12.11 -8.27 -13.33
N GLY A 429 11.05 -8.74 -13.98
CA GLY A 429 11.17 -9.36 -15.29
C GLY A 429 11.57 -8.36 -16.38
N ILE A 430 10.97 -7.16 -16.38
CA ILE A 430 11.21 -6.15 -17.42
C ILE A 430 12.62 -5.58 -17.33
N GLU A 431 13.09 -5.22 -16.16
CA GLU A 431 14.41 -4.64 -15.91
C GLU A 431 15.54 -5.67 -16.16
N SER A 432 15.27 -6.95 -15.87
CA SER A 432 16.22 -8.05 -16.16
C SER A 432 16.30 -8.35 -17.67
N ALA A 433 15.17 -8.35 -18.38
CA ALA A 433 15.15 -8.52 -19.84
C ALA A 433 15.77 -7.32 -20.57
N LEU A 434 15.56 -6.11 -20.05
CA LEU A 434 16.16 -4.88 -20.61
C LEU A 434 17.67 -4.87 -20.42
N ASP A 435 18.17 -5.35 -19.30
CA ASP A 435 19.60 -5.49 -19.02
C ASP A 435 20.25 -6.48 -19.99
N GLU A 436 19.66 -7.68 -20.17
CA GLU A 436 20.10 -8.65 -21.18
C GLU A 436 20.10 -8.06 -22.61
N LEU A 437 19.08 -7.27 -22.94
CA LEU A 437 19.01 -6.60 -24.25
C LEU A 437 20.13 -5.57 -24.41
N SER A 438 20.48 -4.83 -23.36
CA SER A 438 21.59 -3.86 -23.39
C SER A 438 22.93 -4.55 -23.62
N GLN A 439 23.16 -5.71 -22.99
CA GLN A 439 24.36 -6.54 -23.20
C GLN A 439 24.44 -7.06 -24.64
N LYS A 440 23.35 -7.59 -25.21
CA LYS A 440 23.31 -8.06 -26.60
C LYS A 440 23.61 -6.96 -27.61
N LEU A 441 23.20 -5.73 -27.32
CA LEU A 441 23.45 -4.57 -28.15
C LEU A 441 24.82 -3.91 -27.88
N ASN A 442 25.54 -4.38 -26.84
CA ASN A 442 26.78 -3.79 -26.35
C ASN A 442 26.62 -2.30 -26.01
N ILE A 443 25.52 -1.98 -25.32
CA ILE A 443 25.20 -0.63 -24.84
C ILE A 443 25.26 -0.67 -23.32
N ASP A 444 25.87 0.36 -22.72
CA ASP A 444 25.87 0.53 -21.26
C ASP A 444 24.44 0.48 -20.69
N PRO A 445 24.17 -0.31 -19.63
CA PRO A 445 22.84 -0.48 -19.08
C PRO A 445 22.14 0.82 -18.64
N MET A 446 22.89 1.81 -18.17
CA MET A 446 22.35 3.12 -17.79
C MET A 446 22.06 3.98 -19.02
N GLU A 447 22.92 3.93 -20.03
CA GLU A 447 22.67 4.61 -21.32
C GLU A 447 21.44 4.08 -22.01
N MET A 448 21.23 2.75 -22.00
CA MET A 448 20.03 2.13 -22.53
C MET A 448 18.77 2.66 -21.86
N ARG A 449 18.81 2.82 -20.51
CA ARG A 449 17.71 3.36 -19.72
C ARG A 449 17.49 4.84 -19.97
N LEU A 450 18.53 5.65 -19.95
CA LEU A 450 18.47 7.10 -20.20
C LEU A 450 17.91 7.42 -21.58
N LYS A 451 18.36 6.71 -22.61
CA LYS A 451 17.90 6.88 -24.00
C LYS A 451 16.39 6.73 -24.13
N ASN A 452 15.81 5.77 -23.39
CA ASN A 452 14.40 5.41 -23.47
C ASN A 452 13.58 5.96 -22.29
N ALA A 453 14.16 6.78 -21.43
CA ALA A 453 13.50 7.23 -20.19
C ALA A 453 12.19 7.97 -20.46
N ALA A 454 11.15 7.58 -19.74
CA ALA A 454 9.88 8.31 -19.72
C ALA A 454 10.07 9.67 -19.06
N LYS A 455 9.45 10.70 -19.60
CA LYS A 455 9.52 12.09 -19.13
C LYS A 455 8.19 12.79 -19.25
N GLN A 456 8.13 14.04 -18.87
CA GLN A 456 6.94 14.86 -19.07
C GLN A 456 6.43 14.74 -20.52
N GLY A 457 5.14 14.47 -20.68
CA GLY A 457 4.48 14.26 -21.96
C GLY A 457 4.48 12.81 -22.46
N THR A 458 5.21 11.88 -21.83
CA THR A 458 5.15 10.46 -22.18
C THR A 458 3.76 9.89 -21.83
N LYS A 459 3.12 9.25 -22.81
CA LYS A 459 1.86 8.52 -22.62
C LYS A 459 2.16 7.12 -22.13
N THR A 460 1.57 6.73 -20.99
CA THR A 460 1.72 5.39 -20.43
C THR A 460 0.79 4.38 -21.11
N SER A 461 1.14 3.09 -21.06
CA SER A 461 0.31 2.02 -21.64
C SER A 461 -1.06 1.87 -20.98
N TYR A 462 -1.18 2.28 -19.72
CA TYR A 462 -2.43 2.21 -18.96
C TYR A 462 -3.30 3.49 -19.05
N GLY A 463 -2.91 4.48 -19.86
CA GLY A 463 -3.73 5.62 -20.28
C GLY A 463 -3.22 7.01 -19.93
N PRO A 464 -2.78 7.35 -18.70
CA PRO A 464 -2.33 8.70 -18.34
C PRO A 464 -1.12 9.17 -19.13
N THR A 465 -1.03 10.49 -19.33
CA THR A 465 0.18 11.17 -19.78
C THR A 465 0.92 11.70 -18.56
N LEU A 466 2.23 11.44 -18.47
CA LEU A 466 3.05 11.90 -17.36
C LEU A 466 3.17 13.43 -17.36
N GLY A 467 2.95 14.03 -16.19
CA GLY A 467 3.26 15.43 -15.91
C GLY A 467 4.76 15.62 -15.63
N VAL A 468 5.10 16.62 -14.83
CA VAL A 468 6.47 16.83 -14.34
C VAL A 468 6.85 15.64 -13.46
N VAL A 469 7.95 14.97 -13.78
CA VAL A 469 8.51 13.78 -13.09
C VAL A 469 10.02 13.81 -13.13
N GLY A 470 10.67 13.23 -12.13
CA GLY A 470 12.13 13.19 -11.97
C GLY A 470 12.76 11.85 -12.39
N ASN A 471 12.22 11.17 -13.41
CA ASN A 471 12.74 9.86 -13.85
C ASN A 471 14.13 9.97 -14.49
N VAL A 472 14.30 10.92 -15.43
CA VAL A 472 15.59 11.19 -16.07
C VAL A 472 16.61 11.64 -15.03
N GLU A 473 16.21 12.54 -14.15
CA GLU A 473 17.07 13.09 -13.11
C GLU A 473 17.54 12.01 -12.11
N THR A 474 16.72 10.98 -11.83
CA THR A 474 17.16 9.85 -10.98
C THR A 474 18.19 8.98 -11.69
N MET A 475 18.01 8.72 -12.98
CA MET A 475 18.97 7.96 -13.79
C MET A 475 20.29 8.71 -13.97
N GLU A 476 20.23 10.03 -14.24
CA GLU A 476 21.42 10.87 -14.36
C GLU A 476 22.18 10.98 -13.04
N ALA A 477 21.47 11.15 -11.91
CA ALA A 477 22.10 11.19 -10.61
C ALA A 477 22.76 9.86 -10.24
N ALA A 478 22.11 8.73 -10.59
CA ALA A 478 22.68 7.40 -10.43
C ALA A 478 23.96 7.21 -11.30
N LYS A 479 23.91 7.61 -12.55
CA LYS A 479 25.06 7.52 -13.47
C LYS A 479 26.24 8.38 -13.04
N GLN A 480 25.99 9.58 -12.52
CA GLN A 480 27.00 10.52 -12.05
C GLN A 480 27.57 10.16 -10.68
N HIS A 481 26.91 9.25 -9.95
CA HIS A 481 27.34 8.83 -8.63
C HIS A 481 28.65 8.06 -8.70
N GLU A 482 29.58 8.27 -7.76
CA GLU A 482 30.87 7.58 -7.75
C GLU A 482 30.75 6.06 -7.72
N HIS A 483 29.69 5.53 -7.12
CA HIS A 483 29.39 4.10 -7.10
C HIS A 483 29.36 3.53 -8.52
N TYR A 484 28.74 4.22 -9.49
CA TYR A 484 28.58 3.71 -10.85
C TYR A 484 29.90 3.52 -11.60
N SER A 485 30.94 4.30 -11.27
CA SER A 485 32.26 4.26 -11.90
C SER A 485 33.33 3.55 -11.07
N THR A 486 33.00 3.07 -9.85
CA THR A 486 33.97 2.37 -8.98
C THR A 486 34.39 1.04 -9.62
N PRO A 487 35.69 0.73 -9.74
CA PRO A 487 36.15 -0.54 -10.29
C PRO A 487 35.67 -1.74 -9.47
N LEU A 488 35.36 -2.84 -10.15
CA LEU A 488 34.95 -4.11 -9.59
C LEU A 488 36.10 -5.10 -9.56
N GLY A 489 36.09 -6.01 -8.59
CA GLY A 489 37.01 -7.11 -8.47
C GLY A 489 36.57 -8.38 -9.21
N LYS A 490 37.30 -9.48 -9.03
CA LYS A 490 36.93 -10.78 -9.57
C LYS A 490 35.64 -11.29 -8.92
N ASN A 491 34.74 -11.87 -9.71
CA ASN A 491 33.43 -12.36 -9.30
C ASN A 491 32.52 -11.28 -8.67
N GLN A 492 32.86 -10.01 -8.89
CA GLN A 492 32.04 -8.86 -8.51
C GLN A 492 31.32 -8.33 -9.75
N GLY A 493 30.09 -7.89 -9.58
CA GLY A 493 29.28 -7.35 -10.66
C GLY A 493 28.39 -6.22 -10.19
N ARG A 494 28.04 -5.33 -11.13
CA ARG A 494 27.17 -4.17 -10.93
C ARG A 494 25.88 -4.33 -11.69
N GLY A 495 24.76 -4.19 -10.97
CA GLY A 495 23.44 -4.14 -11.57
C GLY A 495 22.75 -2.81 -11.33
N VAL A 496 21.95 -2.40 -12.30
CA VAL A 496 21.08 -1.24 -12.24
C VAL A 496 19.66 -1.62 -12.59
N ALA A 497 18.70 -0.95 -11.96
CA ALA A 497 17.29 -1.08 -12.30
C ALA A 497 16.53 0.20 -11.94
N SER A 498 15.43 0.45 -12.65
CA SER A 498 14.53 1.58 -12.39
C SER A 498 13.16 1.10 -11.94
N GLY A 499 12.41 1.97 -11.25
CA GLY A 499 11.08 1.65 -10.74
C GLY A 499 10.15 2.86 -10.77
N PHE A 500 8.87 2.57 -10.84
CA PHE A 500 7.79 3.56 -10.90
C PHE A 500 6.68 3.21 -9.93
N TRP A 501 6.19 4.24 -9.22
CA TRP A 501 4.95 4.17 -8.44
C TRP A 501 4.09 5.40 -8.68
N PHE A 502 2.81 5.19 -8.94
CA PHE A 502 1.89 6.27 -9.35
C PHE A 502 1.41 7.15 -8.20
N ASN A 503 1.68 6.81 -6.94
CA ASN A 503 1.16 7.44 -5.72
C ASN A 503 -0.37 7.59 -5.70
N VAL A 504 -0.99 7.18 -4.61
CA VAL A 504 -2.44 7.22 -4.46
C VAL A 504 -2.85 8.47 -3.68
N GLY A 505 -3.88 9.15 -4.13
CA GLY A 505 -4.56 10.20 -3.36
C GLY A 505 -5.70 9.64 -2.51
N GLY A 506 -6.92 10.10 -2.74
CA GLY A 506 -8.16 9.60 -2.15
C GLY A 506 -8.64 10.42 -0.95
N GLU A 507 -9.70 9.94 -0.34
CA GLU A 507 -10.44 10.63 0.70
C GLU A 507 -9.56 10.87 1.93
N THR A 508 -9.50 12.11 2.36
CA THR A 508 -8.67 12.58 3.48
C THR A 508 -9.40 13.68 4.24
N SER A 509 -9.41 13.58 5.56
CA SER A 509 -9.96 14.59 6.46
C SER A 509 -8.94 14.90 7.55
N CYS A 510 -8.87 16.17 7.95
CA CYS A 510 -8.09 16.61 9.10
C CYS A 510 -8.80 17.75 9.84
N ALA A 511 -8.33 18.03 11.08
CA ALA A 511 -8.66 19.22 11.81
C ALA A 511 -7.38 19.85 12.38
N VAL A 512 -7.37 21.17 12.49
CA VAL A 512 -6.32 21.95 13.14
C VAL A 512 -6.99 22.83 14.20
N SER A 513 -6.54 22.74 15.44
CA SER A 513 -7.14 23.42 16.59
C SER A 513 -6.10 24.24 17.31
N LEU A 514 -6.41 25.49 17.63
CA LEU A 514 -5.65 26.32 18.55
C LEU A 514 -6.05 25.94 20.00
N LEU A 515 -5.06 25.68 20.83
CA LEU A 515 -5.26 25.39 22.24
C LEU A 515 -5.09 26.66 23.11
N GLU A 516 -5.48 26.56 24.36
CA GLU A 516 -5.57 27.70 25.27
C GLU A 516 -4.22 28.38 25.57
N ASP A 517 -3.12 27.65 25.40
CA ASP A 517 -1.74 28.11 25.60
C ASP A 517 -1.08 28.61 24.31
N GLY A 518 -1.81 28.67 23.19
CA GLY A 518 -1.29 29.03 21.88
C GLY A 518 -0.61 27.88 21.14
N SER A 519 -0.55 26.68 21.69
CA SER A 519 -0.10 25.49 20.94
C SER A 519 -1.18 25.04 19.94
N VAL A 520 -0.75 24.28 18.91
CA VAL A 520 -1.62 23.86 17.82
C VAL A 520 -1.68 22.33 17.74
N MET A 521 -2.89 21.79 17.67
CA MET A 521 -3.14 20.37 17.51
C MET A 521 -3.59 20.05 16.08
N VAL A 522 -2.81 19.25 15.36
CA VAL A 522 -3.18 18.67 14.07
C VAL A 522 -3.78 17.29 14.30
N THR A 523 -5.04 17.12 13.97
CA THR A 523 -5.74 15.83 14.05
C THR A 523 -5.86 15.22 12.65
N SER A 524 -5.16 14.09 12.41
CA SER A 524 -5.17 13.37 11.14
C SER A 524 -5.94 12.05 11.26
N GLY A 525 -6.69 11.68 10.24
CA GLY A 525 -7.35 10.37 10.17
C GLY A 525 -6.49 9.24 9.60
N SER A 526 -5.25 9.53 9.19
CA SER A 526 -4.34 8.53 8.62
C SER A 526 -3.36 8.02 9.68
N PRO A 527 -3.32 6.70 9.99
CA PRO A 527 -2.36 6.13 10.92
C PRO A 527 -0.92 6.45 10.55
N ASP A 528 -0.10 6.73 11.57
CA ASP A 528 1.31 7.05 11.36
C ASP A 528 2.15 5.79 11.17
N ILE A 529 2.71 5.66 9.97
CA ILE A 529 3.70 4.64 9.64
C ILE A 529 4.90 5.35 9.01
N GLY A 530 6.05 5.25 9.66
CA GLY A 530 7.29 5.87 9.19
C GLY A 530 7.46 7.35 9.53
N GLY A 531 6.70 7.92 10.49
CA GLY A 531 6.92 9.27 11.03
C GLY A 531 6.13 10.38 10.34
N SER A 532 5.01 10.06 9.72
CA SER A 532 4.14 11.05 9.04
C SER A 532 3.63 12.16 9.97
N ARG A 533 3.46 11.90 11.28
CA ARG A 533 3.09 12.94 12.27
C ARG A 533 4.04 14.14 12.23
N ALA A 534 5.36 13.89 12.26
CA ALA A 534 6.34 14.97 12.21
C ALA A 534 6.30 15.75 10.89
N SER A 535 6.10 15.05 9.76
CA SER A 535 5.96 15.71 8.45
C SER A 535 4.73 16.64 8.41
N LEU A 536 3.60 16.20 8.97
CA LEU A 536 2.39 17.03 9.06
C LEU A 536 2.58 18.22 10.01
N CYS A 537 3.29 18.04 11.14
CA CYS A 537 3.67 19.13 12.03
C CYS A 537 4.56 20.17 11.33
N ASN A 538 5.58 19.71 10.57
CA ASN A 538 6.45 20.61 9.81
C ASN A 538 5.67 21.44 8.79
N MET A 539 4.72 20.82 8.05
CA MET A 539 3.89 21.55 7.08
C MET A 539 2.96 22.57 7.75
N ALA A 540 2.33 22.20 8.87
CA ALA A 540 1.47 23.12 9.61
C ALA A 540 2.26 24.26 10.22
N ALA A 541 3.43 23.99 10.85
CA ALA A 541 4.33 25.00 11.41
C ALA A 541 4.87 25.96 10.35
N GLU A 542 5.14 25.45 9.13
CA GLU A 542 5.56 26.29 7.98
C GLU A 542 4.47 27.29 7.61
N VAL A 543 3.22 26.85 7.50
CA VAL A 543 2.09 27.73 7.15
C VAL A 543 1.78 28.73 8.27
N LEU A 544 1.85 28.28 9.52
CA LEU A 544 1.64 29.16 10.69
C LEU A 544 2.78 30.14 10.92
N GLY A 545 4.01 29.82 10.45
CA GLY A 545 5.22 30.59 10.75
C GLY A 545 5.74 30.40 12.19
N CYS A 546 5.11 29.56 13.02
CA CYS A 546 5.48 29.30 14.40
C CYS A 546 6.59 28.25 14.54
N HIS A 547 7.10 28.03 15.77
CA HIS A 547 8.05 26.95 16.03
C HIS A 547 7.37 25.58 15.93
N PHE A 548 8.03 24.58 15.32
CA PHE A 548 7.42 23.27 15.09
C PHE A 548 7.03 22.53 16.38
N GLU A 549 7.72 22.80 17.52
CA GLU A 549 7.41 22.22 18.82
C GLU A 549 6.06 22.69 19.38
N ASN A 550 5.56 23.84 18.90
CA ASN A 550 4.23 24.32 19.23
C ASN A 550 3.12 23.56 18.48
N VAL A 551 3.48 22.71 17.53
CA VAL A 551 2.53 21.93 16.73
C VAL A 551 2.66 20.45 17.08
N LYS A 552 1.56 19.82 17.51
CA LYS A 552 1.49 18.38 17.77
C LYS A 552 0.48 17.72 16.85
N ALA A 553 0.75 16.47 16.46
CA ALA A 553 -0.17 15.68 15.65
C ALA A 553 -0.67 14.45 16.39
N ILE A 554 -1.98 14.23 16.35
CA ILE A 554 -2.64 13.01 16.86
C ILE A 554 -3.36 12.28 15.72
N ILE A 555 -3.54 10.97 15.89
CA ILE A 555 -4.32 10.15 14.98
C ILE A 555 -5.73 9.99 15.56
N ALA A 556 -6.72 10.44 14.79
CA ALA A 556 -8.12 10.41 15.18
C ALA A 556 -8.70 8.99 15.21
N ASP A 557 -9.65 8.76 16.09
CA ASP A 557 -10.58 7.65 15.95
C ASP A 557 -11.68 7.93 14.90
N THR A 558 -12.49 6.93 14.62
CA THR A 558 -13.53 7.06 13.58
C THR A 558 -14.72 7.95 13.97
N SER A 559 -14.82 8.43 15.21
CA SER A 559 -15.88 9.33 15.65
C SER A 559 -15.48 10.80 15.57
N SER A 560 -14.17 11.10 15.45
CA SER A 560 -13.62 12.46 15.57
C SER A 560 -13.49 13.19 14.23
N LEU A 561 -13.33 12.46 13.12
CA LEU A 561 -13.15 13.03 11.78
C LEU A 561 -14.05 12.33 10.75
N GLY A 562 -14.12 12.94 9.54
CA GLY A 562 -14.65 12.32 8.34
C GLY A 562 -13.81 11.11 7.88
N PHE A 563 -14.33 10.37 6.88
CA PHE A 563 -13.67 9.21 6.33
C PHE A 563 -12.25 9.54 5.83
N ASN A 564 -11.32 8.65 6.17
CA ASN A 564 -9.95 8.67 5.65
C ASN A 564 -9.63 7.30 5.06
N ARG A 565 -9.05 7.31 3.87
CA ARG A 565 -8.50 6.10 3.27
C ARG A 565 -7.29 5.62 4.08
N HIS A 566 -7.01 4.33 4.05
CA HIS A 566 -5.89 3.73 4.81
C HIS A 566 -4.52 4.33 4.42
N THR A 567 -3.53 4.22 5.29
CA THR A 567 -2.12 4.48 5.01
C THR A 567 -1.57 3.40 4.10
N GLY A 568 -1.40 3.70 2.82
CA GLY A 568 -0.93 2.81 1.75
C GLY A 568 -0.98 3.56 0.42
N GLY A 569 -0.19 3.15 -0.58
CA GLY A 569 -0.07 3.86 -1.85
C GLY A 569 0.78 5.13 -1.76
N SER A 570 1.62 5.25 -0.73
CA SER A 570 2.53 6.39 -0.46
C SER A 570 1.81 7.74 -0.29
N ARG A 571 0.55 7.70 0.22
CA ARG A 571 -0.37 8.84 0.18
C ARG A 571 -0.28 9.82 1.36
N VAL A 572 0.22 9.40 2.53
CA VAL A 572 -0.02 10.19 3.75
C VAL A 572 0.67 11.55 3.69
N THR A 573 1.97 11.62 3.54
CA THR A 573 2.69 12.91 3.44
C THR A 573 2.23 13.72 2.23
N PHE A 574 1.85 13.06 1.14
CA PHE A 574 1.33 13.69 -0.07
C PHE A 574 -0.12 14.18 0.12
N ALA A 575 -1.11 13.28 0.28
CA ALA A 575 -2.52 13.67 0.30
C ALA A 575 -2.94 14.31 1.63
N ALA A 576 -2.50 13.78 2.78
CA ALA A 576 -2.81 14.42 4.06
C ALA A 576 -2.04 15.73 4.24
N GLY A 577 -0.83 15.85 3.63
CA GLY A 577 -0.08 17.10 3.59
C GLY A 577 -0.83 18.23 2.90
N ILE A 578 -1.46 17.97 1.75
CA ILE A 578 -2.34 18.96 1.06
C ILE A 578 -3.47 19.40 2.00
N VAL A 579 -4.19 18.44 2.59
CA VAL A 579 -5.38 18.73 3.39
C VAL A 579 -5.03 19.45 4.70
N VAL A 580 -3.92 19.08 5.35
CA VAL A 580 -3.40 19.77 6.54
C VAL A 580 -2.97 21.19 6.20
N THR A 581 -2.26 21.38 5.08
CA THR A 581 -1.84 22.70 4.61
C THR A 581 -3.03 23.62 4.39
N ASP A 582 -4.09 23.13 3.74
CA ASP A 582 -5.28 23.93 3.45
C ASP A 582 -6.10 24.21 4.74
N ALA A 583 -6.23 23.25 5.65
CA ALA A 583 -6.85 23.49 6.95
C ALA A 583 -6.07 24.51 7.79
N THR A 584 -4.74 24.46 7.73
CA THR A 584 -3.90 25.43 8.44
C THR A 584 -4.01 26.84 7.85
N LYS A 585 -4.15 26.97 6.52
CA LYS A 585 -4.46 28.28 5.90
C LYS A 585 -5.83 28.82 6.36
N ASP A 586 -6.85 27.96 6.44
CA ASP A 586 -8.15 28.35 6.97
C ASP A 586 -8.03 28.82 8.44
N MET A 587 -7.18 28.18 9.24
CA MET A 587 -6.87 28.63 10.60
C MET A 587 -6.19 30.00 10.61
N VAL A 588 -5.20 30.22 9.78
CA VAL A 588 -4.53 31.54 9.66
C VAL A 588 -5.55 32.62 9.34
N GLN A 589 -6.51 32.36 8.48
CA GLN A 589 -7.56 33.33 8.17
C GLN A 589 -8.44 33.63 9.40
N GLN A 590 -8.83 32.59 10.17
CA GLN A 590 -9.55 32.80 11.45
C GLN A 590 -8.72 33.59 12.47
N LEU A 591 -7.42 33.34 12.56
CA LEU A 591 -6.50 34.10 13.44
C LEU A 591 -6.44 35.57 13.05
N ARG A 592 -6.37 35.90 11.76
CA ARG A 592 -6.45 37.30 11.25
C ARG A 592 -7.78 37.97 11.64
N GLU A 593 -8.88 37.24 11.45
CA GLU A 593 -10.23 37.74 11.85
C GLU A 593 -10.33 38.01 13.36
N ARG A 594 -9.72 37.15 14.21
CA ARG A 594 -9.68 37.38 15.65
C ARG A 594 -8.81 38.56 16.04
N ALA A 595 -7.65 38.70 15.41
CA ALA A 595 -6.78 39.86 15.64
C ALA A 595 -7.47 41.17 15.21
N ALA A 596 -8.19 41.18 14.09
CA ALA A 596 -9.00 42.32 13.64
C ALA A 596 -10.06 42.73 14.67
N LEU A 597 -10.75 41.71 15.29
CA LEU A 597 -11.72 41.98 16.36
C LEU A 597 -11.06 42.51 17.65
N ILE A 598 -9.85 42.00 17.98
CA ILE A 598 -9.11 42.47 19.18
C ILE A 598 -8.70 43.95 19.00
N TRP A 599 -8.31 44.35 17.81
CA TRP A 599 -7.86 45.70 17.51
C TRP A 599 -8.97 46.65 17.04
N ASP A 600 -10.19 46.13 16.80
CA ASP A 600 -11.33 46.88 16.21
C ASP A 600 -10.97 47.52 14.85
N ILE A 601 -10.34 46.75 13.97
CA ILE A 601 -9.96 47.17 12.60
C ILE A 601 -10.48 46.20 11.56
N ASP A 602 -10.37 46.57 10.27
CA ASP A 602 -10.73 45.68 9.17
C ASP A 602 -9.75 44.49 9.07
N VAL A 603 -10.25 43.32 8.76
CA VAL A 603 -9.43 42.10 8.56
C VAL A 603 -8.41 42.25 7.42
N ASP A 604 -8.72 43.07 6.41
CA ASP A 604 -7.78 43.35 5.32
C ASP A 604 -6.59 44.22 5.78
N ALA A 605 -6.70 44.87 6.94
CA ALA A 605 -5.61 45.61 7.60
C ALA A 605 -4.82 44.70 8.60
N VAL A 606 -5.00 43.37 8.55
CA VAL A 606 -4.24 42.43 9.35
C VAL A 606 -3.43 41.52 8.44
N GLU A 607 -2.11 41.46 8.62
CA GLU A 607 -1.22 40.49 8.01
C GLU A 607 -0.85 39.40 9.01
N TRP A 608 -0.57 38.18 8.52
CA TRP A 608 -0.01 37.08 9.31
C TRP A 608 1.42 36.82 8.88
N VAL A 609 2.38 37.11 9.73
CA VAL A 609 3.81 37.05 9.44
C VAL A 609 4.55 36.39 10.60
N ASP A 610 5.37 35.37 10.32
CA ASP A 610 6.23 34.70 11.31
C ASP A 610 5.54 34.24 12.61
N GLY A 611 4.29 33.79 12.49
CA GLY A 611 3.52 33.26 13.64
C GLY A 611 2.78 34.32 14.46
N GLU A 612 2.67 35.53 13.95
CA GLU A 612 2.03 36.66 14.58
C GLU A 612 1.06 37.38 13.63
N ALA A 613 -0.04 37.87 14.19
CA ALA A 613 -0.85 38.88 13.52
C ALA A 613 -0.20 40.24 13.68
N ARG A 614 -0.09 40.99 12.60
CA ARG A 614 0.47 42.35 12.58
C ARG A 614 -0.49 43.30 11.92
N PRO A 615 -0.67 44.54 12.46
CA PRO A 615 -1.45 45.57 11.79
C PRO A 615 -0.73 46.01 10.50
N ALA A 616 -1.50 46.16 9.41
CA ALA A 616 -0.96 46.45 8.10
C ALA A 616 -1.71 47.60 7.41
N GLY A 617 -1.22 48.09 6.28
CA GLY A 617 -1.85 49.14 5.52
C GLY A 617 -1.98 50.42 6.33
N PRO A 618 -3.20 51.04 6.40
CA PRO A 618 -3.39 52.27 7.13
C PRO A 618 -3.15 52.15 8.66
N ASN A 619 -3.21 50.93 9.20
CA ASN A 619 -3.02 50.67 10.62
C ASN A 619 -1.60 50.18 10.97
N ALA A 620 -0.67 50.19 10.02
CA ALA A 620 0.70 49.72 10.29
C ALA A 620 1.36 50.47 11.45
N GLY A 621 1.71 49.76 12.53
CA GLY A 621 2.35 50.30 13.72
C GLY A 621 1.38 50.83 14.79
N ASP A 622 0.06 50.78 14.58
CA ASP A 622 -0.92 51.29 15.56
C ASP A 622 -1.08 50.39 16.77
N PHE A 623 -0.80 49.07 16.60
CA PHE A 623 -0.96 48.06 17.64
C PHE A 623 0.26 47.16 17.74
N GLU A 624 0.52 46.58 18.91
CA GLU A 624 1.52 45.55 19.10
C GLU A 624 1.09 44.24 18.42
N PRO A 625 2.01 43.49 17.79
CA PRO A 625 1.72 42.19 17.20
C PRO A 625 1.11 41.22 18.19
N LEU A 626 0.21 40.36 17.72
CA LEU A 626 -0.42 39.33 18.55
C LEU A 626 0.10 37.95 18.16
N THR A 627 0.66 37.25 19.13
CA THR A 627 1.08 35.84 19.00
C THR A 627 -0.12 34.89 19.04
N LEU A 628 0.11 33.61 18.72
CA LEU A 628 -0.89 32.54 18.88
C LEU A 628 -1.44 32.50 20.31
N ALA A 629 -0.56 32.71 21.34
CA ALA A 629 -0.97 32.69 22.75
C ALA A 629 -1.83 33.91 23.11
N ASP A 630 -1.51 35.09 22.59
CA ASP A 630 -2.29 36.31 22.83
C ASP A 630 -3.70 36.17 22.25
N ILE A 631 -3.82 35.65 21.04
CA ILE A 631 -5.12 35.41 20.39
C ILE A 631 -5.88 34.31 21.11
N ALA A 632 -5.21 33.21 21.52
CA ALA A 632 -5.83 32.13 22.30
C ALA A 632 -6.42 32.64 23.62
N GLY A 633 -5.70 33.51 24.31
CA GLY A 633 -6.16 34.14 25.56
C GLY A 633 -7.42 35.02 25.40
N LYS A 634 -7.72 35.47 24.17
CA LYS A 634 -8.85 36.35 23.81
C LYS A 634 -10.02 35.63 23.12
N THR A 635 -9.97 34.32 22.99
CA THR A 635 -10.99 33.55 22.23
C THR A 635 -12.39 33.72 22.80
N LEU A 636 -12.56 33.80 24.13
CA LEU A 636 -13.87 34.00 24.79
C LEU A 636 -14.52 35.32 24.41
N GLU A 637 -13.72 36.37 24.20
CA GLU A 637 -14.19 37.72 23.86
C GLU A 637 -14.42 37.90 22.37
N THR A 638 -13.80 37.06 21.55
CA THR A 638 -13.75 37.22 20.05
C THR A 638 -14.52 36.16 19.29
N GLY A 639 -15.32 35.30 19.94
CA GLY A 639 -16.24 34.35 19.27
C GLY A 639 -15.92 32.87 19.51
N GLY A 640 -15.17 32.53 20.56
CA GLY A 640 -14.92 31.17 21.02
C GLY A 640 -13.75 30.46 20.35
N PRO A 641 -13.60 29.12 20.54
CA PRO A 641 -12.45 28.35 20.09
C PRO A 641 -12.19 28.44 18.59
N ILE A 642 -10.91 28.45 18.23
CA ILE A 642 -10.46 28.49 16.81
C ILE A 642 -10.16 27.08 16.34
N ASN A 643 -10.92 26.61 15.35
CA ASN A 643 -10.81 25.30 14.76
C ASN A 643 -11.02 25.35 13.25
N ALA A 644 -10.13 24.75 12.51
CA ALA A 644 -10.28 24.57 11.07
C ALA A 644 -10.38 23.08 10.72
N LYS A 645 -11.30 22.72 9.82
CA LYS A 645 -11.50 21.34 9.36
C LYS A 645 -11.53 21.32 7.85
N LYS A 646 -10.85 20.33 7.26
CA LYS A 646 -10.85 20.12 5.82
C LYS A 646 -11.08 18.66 5.49
N SER A 647 -11.86 18.42 4.44
CA SER A 647 -12.08 17.08 3.87
C SER A 647 -12.02 17.17 2.36
N MET A 648 -11.19 16.35 1.74
CA MET A 648 -10.99 16.34 0.31
C MET A 648 -10.87 14.90 -0.21
N ASN A 649 -11.31 14.69 -1.45
CA ASN A 649 -10.90 13.53 -2.23
C ASN A 649 -9.75 13.97 -3.14
N VAL A 650 -8.51 13.75 -2.70
CA VAL A 650 -7.32 14.19 -3.42
C VAL A 650 -7.18 13.37 -4.69
N GLN A 651 -7.33 14.02 -5.85
CA GLN A 651 -7.19 13.40 -7.18
C GLN A 651 -5.89 13.80 -7.87
N ALA A 652 -5.07 14.61 -7.21
CA ALA A 652 -3.81 15.10 -7.77
C ALA A 652 -2.84 13.96 -8.07
N PRO A 653 -2.15 13.96 -9.22
CA PRO A 653 -1.10 12.98 -9.52
C PRO A 653 0.18 13.33 -8.74
N GLY A 654 0.88 12.30 -8.30
CA GLY A 654 2.15 12.47 -7.59
C GLY A 654 3.15 11.35 -7.89
N PRO A 655 3.28 10.88 -9.17
CA PRO A 655 4.12 9.75 -9.49
C PRO A 655 5.57 10.00 -9.09
N ALA A 656 6.25 8.94 -8.64
CA ALA A 656 7.64 8.97 -8.26
C ALA A 656 8.40 7.83 -8.94
N PHE A 657 9.68 8.08 -9.22
CA PHE A 657 10.61 7.16 -9.85
C PHE A 657 11.83 6.94 -8.95
N GLY A 658 12.49 5.82 -9.13
CA GLY A 658 13.75 5.53 -8.46
C GLY A 658 14.65 4.68 -9.34
N THR A 659 15.96 4.88 -9.22
CA THR A 659 17.00 4.10 -9.92
C THR A 659 18.02 3.64 -8.91
N HIS A 660 18.26 2.33 -8.82
CA HIS A 660 19.19 1.74 -7.86
C HIS A 660 20.41 1.16 -8.54
N ILE A 661 21.54 1.25 -7.85
CA ILE A 661 22.82 0.64 -8.23
C ILE A 661 23.21 -0.32 -7.12
N VAL A 662 23.57 -1.54 -7.48
CA VAL A 662 23.95 -2.59 -6.54
C VAL A 662 25.24 -3.25 -7.03
N ASP A 663 26.24 -3.35 -6.16
CA ASP A 663 27.42 -4.19 -6.38
C ASP A 663 27.30 -5.45 -5.54
N VAL A 664 27.54 -6.58 -6.17
CA VAL A 664 27.59 -7.89 -5.48
C VAL A 664 28.92 -8.59 -5.68
N GLU A 665 29.20 -9.51 -4.77
CA GLU A 665 30.23 -10.55 -4.95
C GLU A 665 29.57 -11.91 -4.88
N VAL A 666 29.87 -12.79 -5.83
CA VAL A 666 29.34 -14.15 -5.89
C VAL A 666 30.44 -15.16 -5.58
N ASP A 667 30.25 -15.94 -4.52
CA ASP A 667 31.07 -17.09 -4.22
C ASP A 667 30.66 -18.27 -5.11
N LYS A 668 31.49 -18.60 -6.10
CA LYS A 668 31.21 -19.66 -7.07
C LYS A 668 31.21 -21.08 -6.49
N GLU A 669 31.82 -21.29 -5.30
CA GLU A 669 31.84 -22.60 -4.66
C GLU A 669 30.56 -22.89 -3.87
N THR A 670 29.88 -21.84 -3.40
CA THR A 670 28.69 -21.97 -2.54
C THR A 670 27.43 -21.37 -3.14
N GLY A 671 27.55 -20.56 -4.19
CA GLY A 671 26.45 -19.77 -4.75
C GLY A 671 26.03 -18.59 -3.85
N HIS A 672 26.80 -18.28 -2.80
CA HIS A 672 26.46 -17.18 -1.89
C HIS A 672 26.67 -15.83 -2.54
N VAL A 673 25.68 -14.94 -2.40
CA VAL A 673 25.70 -13.57 -2.94
C VAL A 673 25.83 -12.59 -1.78
N THR A 674 26.91 -11.80 -1.78
CA THR A 674 27.14 -10.73 -0.81
C THR A 674 26.89 -9.38 -1.47
N ILE A 675 26.05 -8.54 -0.85
CA ILE A 675 25.86 -7.15 -1.30
C ILE A 675 27.05 -6.32 -0.78
N LEU A 676 27.87 -5.82 -1.69
CA LEU A 676 29.06 -5.03 -1.34
C LEU A 676 28.75 -3.55 -1.13
N ARG A 677 27.95 -2.99 -2.02
CA ARG A 677 27.54 -1.58 -2.01
C ARG A 677 26.12 -1.44 -2.57
N TYR A 678 25.36 -0.51 -2.00
CA TYR A 678 23.99 -0.25 -2.41
C TYR A 678 23.72 1.26 -2.43
N THR A 679 23.35 1.81 -3.58
CA THR A 679 22.91 3.21 -3.75
C THR A 679 21.50 3.26 -4.31
N ALA A 680 20.59 3.88 -3.59
CA ALA A 680 19.19 4.06 -3.97
C ALA A 680 18.91 5.53 -4.26
N VAL A 681 18.72 5.86 -5.53
CA VAL A 681 18.39 7.21 -6.00
C VAL A 681 16.89 7.28 -6.23
N GLN A 682 16.22 8.29 -5.65
CA GLN A 682 14.77 8.42 -5.77
C GLN A 682 14.32 9.86 -5.94
N ASP A 683 13.36 10.11 -6.86
CA ASP A 683 12.60 11.37 -6.93
C ASP A 683 11.62 11.43 -5.75
N VAL A 684 11.83 12.43 -4.90
CA VAL A 684 11.07 12.64 -3.67
C VAL A 684 10.20 13.90 -3.74
N GLY A 685 10.23 14.61 -4.87
CA GLY A 685 9.66 15.93 -4.98
C GLY A 685 10.38 16.91 -4.05
N LYS A 686 9.74 17.24 -2.92
CA LYS A 686 10.38 17.94 -1.79
C LYS A 686 10.40 17.05 -0.56
N ALA A 687 11.58 16.79 -0.03
CA ALA A 687 11.73 16.05 1.22
C ALA A 687 11.26 16.93 2.40
N VAL A 688 10.09 16.66 2.96
CA VAL A 688 9.56 17.41 4.11
C VAL A 688 10.38 17.15 5.37
N HIS A 689 10.74 15.90 5.60
CA HIS A 689 11.58 15.45 6.70
C HIS A 689 12.66 14.50 6.18
N PRO A 690 13.85 14.99 5.83
CA PRO A 690 14.87 14.20 5.15
C PRO A 690 15.23 12.88 5.82
N SER A 691 15.39 12.83 7.16
CA SER A 691 15.71 11.57 7.86
C SER A 691 14.65 10.49 7.69
N TYR A 692 13.37 10.85 7.58
CA TYR A 692 12.30 9.86 7.36
C TYR A 692 12.25 9.42 5.91
N VAL A 693 12.55 10.32 4.97
CA VAL A 693 12.68 9.97 3.56
C VAL A 693 13.82 8.97 3.37
N GLU A 694 15.01 9.24 3.93
CA GLU A 694 16.14 8.31 3.94
C GLU A 694 15.76 6.95 4.53
N GLY A 695 15.13 6.94 5.71
CA GLY A 695 14.66 5.71 6.36
C GLY A 695 13.62 4.93 5.53
N GLN A 696 12.76 5.62 4.74
CA GLN A 696 11.83 4.95 3.83
C GLN A 696 12.57 4.35 2.63
N ILE A 697 13.56 5.04 2.07
CA ILE A 697 14.37 4.55 0.95
C ILE A 697 15.17 3.32 1.39
N GLN A 698 15.91 3.42 2.50
CA GLN A 698 16.71 2.32 3.06
C GLN A 698 15.82 1.10 3.40
N GLY A 699 14.71 1.33 4.10
CA GLY A 699 13.81 0.25 4.49
C GLY A 699 13.09 -0.42 3.31
N GLY A 700 12.86 0.29 2.20
CA GLY A 700 12.31 -0.31 0.99
C GLY A 700 13.33 -1.14 0.22
N ALA A 701 14.54 -0.62 0.08
CA ALA A 701 15.66 -1.34 -0.53
C ALA A 701 15.99 -2.63 0.25
N ALA A 702 16.06 -2.55 1.59
CA ALA A 702 16.31 -3.73 2.44
C ALA A 702 15.25 -4.84 2.25
N GLN A 703 13.97 -4.47 2.17
CA GLN A 703 12.89 -5.44 1.87
C GLN A 703 13.05 -6.05 0.49
N GLY A 704 13.42 -5.25 -0.52
CA GLY A 704 13.67 -5.75 -1.86
C GLY A 704 14.87 -6.69 -1.96
N VAL A 705 15.92 -6.46 -1.17
CA VAL A 705 17.07 -7.38 -1.05
C VAL A 705 16.62 -8.72 -0.45
N GLY A 706 15.83 -8.70 0.62
CA GLY A 706 15.27 -9.92 1.20
C GLY A 706 14.45 -10.73 0.21
N TRP A 707 13.60 -10.05 -0.56
CA TRP A 707 12.81 -10.69 -1.61
C TRP A 707 13.67 -11.27 -2.74
N ALA A 708 14.76 -10.58 -3.10
CA ALA A 708 15.68 -11.03 -4.13
C ALA A 708 16.46 -12.30 -3.75
N LEU A 709 16.95 -12.39 -2.49
CA LEU A 709 17.95 -13.37 -2.09
C LEU A 709 17.47 -14.46 -1.11
N ASN A 710 16.51 -14.15 -0.23
CA ASN A 710 16.30 -14.99 0.96
C ASN A 710 14.84 -15.42 1.18
N GLU A 711 13.86 -14.57 0.83
CA GLU A 711 12.49 -14.71 1.32
C GLU A 711 11.63 -15.54 0.37
N GLU A 712 11.02 -16.58 0.87
CA GLU A 712 10.01 -17.37 0.15
C GLU A 712 9.10 -18.12 1.12
N TYR A 713 7.85 -18.38 0.71
CA TYR A 713 6.98 -19.35 1.37
C TYR A 713 7.25 -20.74 0.81
N ILE A 714 7.62 -21.66 1.70
CA ILE A 714 7.89 -23.07 1.38
C ILE A 714 6.66 -23.90 1.77
N TYR A 715 6.10 -24.62 0.82
CA TYR A 715 4.95 -25.48 1.02
C TYR A 715 5.31 -26.94 0.78
N SER A 716 4.77 -27.84 1.63
CA SER A 716 4.83 -29.28 1.39
C SER A 716 3.93 -29.70 0.23
N ASP A 717 4.05 -30.96 -0.19
CA ASP A 717 3.20 -31.57 -1.21
C ASP A 717 1.71 -31.60 -0.80
N GLU A 718 1.40 -31.57 0.52
CA GLU A 718 0.05 -31.48 1.04
C GLU A 718 -0.47 -30.02 1.10
N GLY A 719 0.31 -29.05 0.61
CA GLY A 719 -0.05 -27.64 0.59
C GLY A 719 -0.01 -26.96 1.96
N ARG A 720 0.82 -27.48 2.90
CA ARG A 720 1.06 -26.84 4.22
C ARG A 720 2.28 -25.93 4.18
N LEU A 721 2.17 -24.80 4.85
CA LEU A 721 3.31 -23.90 5.00
C LEU A 721 4.30 -24.47 6.02
N GLU A 722 5.56 -24.68 5.61
CA GLU A 722 6.59 -25.31 6.43
C GLU A 722 7.48 -24.33 7.20
N ASN A 723 7.58 -23.06 6.71
CA ASN A 723 8.41 -22.03 7.32
C ASN A 723 7.59 -20.83 7.86
N PRO A 724 6.65 -21.02 8.81
CA PRO A 724 5.72 -19.97 9.26
C PRO A 724 6.30 -19.07 10.36
N GLY A 725 7.56 -18.71 10.31
CA GLY A 725 8.20 -17.89 11.35
C GLY A 725 9.55 -17.34 10.95
N PHE A 726 10.06 -16.33 11.68
CA PHE A 726 11.34 -15.70 11.39
C PHE A 726 12.58 -16.57 11.70
N LEU A 727 12.38 -17.78 12.20
CA LEU A 727 13.48 -18.73 12.32
C LEU A 727 13.83 -19.34 10.95
N ASP A 728 12.80 -19.68 10.17
CA ASP A 728 12.93 -20.41 8.91
C ASP A 728 12.61 -19.53 7.69
N TYR A 729 11.76 -18.51 7.85
CA TYR A 729 11.52 -17.45 6.85
C TYR A 729 12.51 -16.33 7.09
N ARG A 730 13.55 -16.27 6.27
CA ARG A 730 14.70 -15.40 6.49
C ARG A 730 14.51 -14.01 5.90
N ILE A 731 14.11 -13.05 6.75
CA ILE A 731 14.29 -11.63 6.42
C ILE A 731 15.77 -11.24 6.60
N PRO A 732 16.30 -10.27 5.84
CA PRO A 732 17.67 -9.78 6.02
C PRO A 732 17.90 -9.28 7.46
N VAL A 733 19.04 -9.64 8.00
CA VAL A 733 19.55 -9.08 9.26
C VAL A 733 20.62 -8.03 8.98
N ALA A 734 21.03 -7.28 10.00
CA ALA A 734 21.96 -6.16 9.83
C ALA A 734 23.30 -6.53 9.19
N SER A 735 23.76 -7.79 9.35
CA SER A 735 25.00 -8.31 8.73
C SER A 735 24.85 -8.64 7.25
N ASP A 736 23.63 -8.79 6.74
CA ASP A 736 23.36 -9.19 5.34
C ASP A 736 23.34 -7.98 4.39
N LEU A 737 23.39 -6.77 4.94
CA LEU A 737 23.25 -5.53 4.19
C LEU A 737 24.40 -4.57 4.49
N PRO A 738 25.00 -3.93 3.45
CA PRO A 738 25.84 -2.77 3.66
C PRO A 738 24.98 -1.55 4.09
N MET A 739 25.64 -0.46 4.44
CA MET A 739 24.92 0.82 4.53
C MET A 739 24.31 1.16 3.17
N ILE A 740 22.98 1.27 3.13
CA ILE A 740 22.26 1.68 1.92
C ILE A 740 22.33 3.20 1.83
N GLU A 741 22.98 3.70 0.79
CA GLU A 741 23.09 5.13 0.52
C GLU A 741 21.80 5.62 -0.17
N ALA A 742 21.10 6.55 0.48
CA ALA A 742 19.89 7.15 -0.02
C ALA A 742 20.15 8.51 -0.67
N VAL A 743 20.00 8.59 -1.99
CA VAL A 743 20.18 9.83 -2.77
C VAL A 743 18.81 10.38 -3.12
N MET A 744 18.51 11.57 -2.60
CA MET A 744 17.23 12.24 -2.85
C MET A 744 17.35 13.22 -4.02
N VAL A 745 16.57 12.98 -5.07
CA VAL A 745 16.38 13.89 -6.19
C VAL A 745 15.09 14.68 -5.96
N GLU A 746 15.19 16.00 -5.93
CA GLU A 746 14.06 16.88 -5.65
C GLU A 746 13.52 17.52 -6.94
N VAL A 747 12.62 16.82 -7.65
CA VAL A 747 11.83 17.38 -8.75
C VAL A 747 10.44 17.73 -8.24
N ALA A 748 10.20 18.98 -7.95
CA ALA A 748 8.99 19.45 -7.30
C ALA A 748 7.71 19.02 -8.03
N ASN A 749 6.76 18.46 -7.28
CA ASN A 749 5.44 18.13 -7.79
C ASN A 749 4.55 19.38 -7.84
N PRO A 750 4.13 19.86 -9.02
CA PRO A 750 3.35 21.09 -9.12
C PRO A 750 1.93 20.97 -8.52
N THR A 751 1.45 19.76 -8.24
CA THR A 751 0.12 19.53 -7.67
C THR A 751 0.10 19.50 -6.13
N HIS A 752 1.26 19.69 -5.48
CA HIS A 752 1.38 19.74 -4.03
C HIS A 752 1.92 21.12 -3.57
N PRO A 753 1.36 21.75 -2.52
CA PRO A 753 1.78 23.09 -2.06
C PRO A 753 3.29 23.24 -1.79
N PHE A 754 3.94 22.17 -1.31
CA PHE A 754 5.38 22.11 -1.06
C PHE A 754 6.14 21.27 -2.08
N GLY A 755 5.53 20.85 -3.17
CA GLY A 755 6.19 20.05 -4.19
C GLY A 755 6.44 18.59 -3.83
N VAL A 756 5.74 18.02 -2.83
CA VAL A 756 5.97 16.68 -2.28
C VAL A 756 5.53 15.58 -3.23
N ARG A 757 6.27 14.47 -3.24
CA ARG A 757 5.86 13.15 -3.79
C ARG A 757 5.83 12.12 -2.68
N GLY A 758 5.10 11.04 -2.88
CA GLY A 758 5.14 9.91 -1.96
C GLY A 758 6.42 9.09 -2.14
N VAL A 759 7.08 8.75 -1.04
CA VAL A 759 8.40 8.08 -1.08
C VAL A 759 8.38 6.65 -0.50
N GLY A 760 7.22 6.23 0.03
CA GLY A 760 7.16 5.01 0.83
C GLY A 760 7.30 3.72 0.03
N GLU A 761 6.91 3.67 -1.24
CA GLU A 761 6.76 2.41 -1.99
C GLU A 761 7.78 2.23 -3.12
N VAL A 762 8.21 3.30 -3.78
CA VAL A 762 9.19 3.22 -4.87
C VAL A 762 10.43 2.38 -4.53
N PRO A 763 11.05 2.52 -3.33
CA PRO A 763 12.39 1.94 -3.11
C PRO A 763 12.43 0.41 -3.02
N ILE A 764 11.29 -0.29 -2.98
CA ILE A 764 11.25 -1.76 -3.05
C ILE A 764 11.19 -2.27 -4.50
N ILE A 765 10.98 -1.39 -5.49
CA ILE A 765 10.69 -1.80 -6.86
C ILE A 765 11.98 -2.23 -7.60
N PRO A 766 13.08 -1.46 -7.62
CA PRO A 766 14.28 -1.81 -8.37
C PRO A 766 15.12 -2.98 -7.81
N PRO A 767 15.17 -3.25 -6.49
CA PRO A 767 16.18 -4.15 -5.91
C PRO A 767 16.28 -5.53 -6.53
N MET A 768 15.15 -6.21 -6.79
CA MET A 768 15.16 -7.58 -7.30
C MET A 768 15.87 -7.68 -8.65
N ALA A 769 15.56 -6.78 -9.56
CA ALA A 769 16.19 -6.73 -10.88
C ALA A 769 17.65 -6.24 -10.78
N ALA A 770 17.92 -5.20 -9.98
CA ALA A 770 19.29 -4.69 -9.83
C ALA A 770 20.25 -5.78 -9.30
N ILE A 771 19.80 -6.61 -8.34
CA ILE A 771 20.59 -7.72 -7.82
C ILE A 771 20.75 -8.83 -8.87
N ALA A 772 19.67 -9.19 -9.60
CA ALA A 772 19.75 -10.18 -10.66
C ALA A 772 20.72 -9.77 -11.78
N ASN A 773 20.69 -8.49 -12.16
CA ASN A 773 21.60 -7.90 -13.15
C ASN A 773 23.04 -7.88 -12.64
N ALA A 774 23.25 -7.60 -11.34
CA ALA A 774 24.58 -7.64 -10.72
C ALA A 774 25.17 -9.06 -10.65
N ILE A 775 24.35 -10.07 -10.39
CA ILE A 775 24.79 -11.50 -10.43
C ILE A 775 25.21 -11.88 -11.84
N ASP A 776 24.44 -11.50 -12.85
CA ASP A 776 24.78 -11.77 -14.23
C ASP A 776 26.09 -11.09 -14.65
N ASP A 777 26.29 -9.83 -14.28
CA ASP A 777 27.54 -9.09 -14.54
C ASP A 777 28.75 -9.71 -13.81
N ALA A 778 28.53 -10.26 -12.59
CA ALA A 778 29.58 -10.88 -11.79
C ALA A 778 30.07 -12.22 -12.34
N VAL A 779 29.16 -13.08 -12.81
CA VAL A 779 29.45 -14.49 -13.10
C VAL A 779 28.84 -15.03 -14.38
N GLY A 780 28.14 -14.21 -15.16
CA GLY A 780 27.58 -14.57 -16.47
C GLY A 780 26.33 -15.45 -16.40
N VAL A 781 25.61 -15.44 -15.27
CA VAL A 781 24.42 -16.27 -15.05
C VAL A 781 23.17 -15.43 -14.85
N ARG A 782 22.24 -15.48 -15.81
CA ARG A 782 20.95 -14.77 -15.74
C ARG A 782 19.95 -15.54 -14.89
N MET A 783 19.72 -15.03 -13.66
CA MET A 783 18.75 -15.61 -12.75
C MET A 783 17.33 -15.24 -13.13
N THR A 784 16.44 -16.24 -13.26
CA THR A 784 15.03 -16.07 -13.67
C THR A 784 14.00 -16.53 -12.63
N ASP A 785 14.45 -17.08 -11.50
CA ASP A 785 13.59 -17.55 -10.41
C ASP A 785 14.01 -16.92 -9.07
N LEU A 786 13.08 -16.27 -8.38
CA LEU A 786 13.29 -15.68 -7.05
C LEU A 786 12.79 -16.61 -5.93
N PRO A 787 13.45 -16.59 -4.75
CA PRO A 787 14.68 -15.86 -4.42
C PRO A 787 15.90 -16.52 -5.09
N MET A 788 16.93 -15.72 -5.36
CA MET A 788 18.23 -16.16 -5.86
C MET A 788 19.07 -16.67 -4.70
N SER A 789 18.58 -17.72 -4.04
CA SER A 789 19.22 -18.34 -2.88
C SER A 789 20.49 -19.09 -3.29
N PRO A 790 21.46 -19.28 -2.37
CA PRO A 790 22.73 -19.94 -2.71
C PRO A 790 22.58 -21.25 -3.48
N PRO A 791 21.68 -22.19 -3.12
CA PRO A 791 21.50 -23.42 -3.91
C PRO A 791 21.06 -23.18 -5.36
N LYS A 792 20.21 -22.16 -5.59
CA LYS A 792 19.74 -21.82 -6.95
C LYS A 792 20.83 -21.15 -7.78
N VAL A 793 21.61 -20.25 -7.18
CA VAL A 793 22.75 -19.63 -7.86
C VAL A 793 23.81 -20.68 -8.19
N LEU A 794 24.14 -21.56 -7.26
CA LEU A 794 25.09 -22.67 -7.50
C LEU A 794 24.62 -23.59 -8.61
N ALA A 795 23.36 -24.02 -8.61
CA ALA A 795 22.80 -24.86 -9.66
C ALA A 795 22.83 -24.18 -11.04
N ALA A 796 22.64 -22.86 -11.07
CA ALA A 796 22.71 -22.09 -12.33
C ALA A 796 24.16 -21.93 -12.81
N LEU A 797 25.15 -21.80 -11.93
CA LEU A 797 26.58 -21.83 -12.25
C LEU A 797 26.97 -23.19 -12.82
N ASP A 798 26.62 -24.29 -12.14
CA ASP A 798 26.90 -25.67 -12.60
C ASP A 798 26.29 -25.98 -13.97
N ALA A 799 25.16 -25.38 -14.31
CA ALA A 799 24.50 -25.55 -15.61
C ALA A 799 25.14 -24.72 -16.74
N SER A 800 25.96 -23.72 -16.40
CA SER A 800 26.62 -22.82 -17.37
C SER A 800 28.05 -23.27 -17.72
N ASP A 801 28.70 -24.08 -16.85
CA ASP A 801 30.01 -24.74 -17.06
C ASP A 801 29.84 -26.01 -17.91
#